data_4859ea712b80250a94baf9ebd6fa5bd0
#
_entry.id   4859ea712b80250a94baf9ebd6fa5bd0
#
_cell.length_a   1.000
_cell.length_b   1.000
_cell.length_c   1.000
_cell.angle_alpha   90.00
_cell.angle_beta   90.00
_cell.angle_gamma   90.00
#
_symmetry.space_group_name_H-M   'P 1'
#
loop_
_entity.id
_entity.type
_entity.pdbx_description
1 polymer ?
#
loop_
_entity_poly.entity_id
_entity_poly.type
_entity_poly.pdbx_seq_one_letter_code
_entity_poly.pdbx_strand_id
1 'polypeptide(L)'
;MAITSALLLAVILLAAIFVIIFLYSSILIVGGKEINVLERRWFGKEMPKDRVFAMSNEIGVQARTKGPGLYLLIPFIYKTRKQEFTVIGKDEIGVVISVDGNPVPSGKIFARTVDCNLFQDGELFLKNGGEKGTQIQFLPPGIYRIHPFLFNVRIEPVTIIGENQIGIVESIDGAPIPPGRIFGKVVACDLYQDGEAFLKNGGEKGPQIRTLPPGNYRINPLLFKVKTVNVTVIDKGQIGIVTSQDGKQISGGRLLARTVEGHNNYEDGEAFLNNNGEKGPQVSILLPGKYRVNTDLFRVEIKETIIIPDQKVGIVVARDGQPLPETEFVAKPIPGHNNFQDVTRFLENGGQRGPQFDVLKPGTYYINSLMFSVELDNVAVVERGQVAVVVSNVGMEPPHIHEIAKKVAEAEITDITPEVTTDESKNAETRIDVGIERYVVPKGYRGIQQEVAGPGIYYLNRRAYIAYIVDTTNITIDWDEAQETRFDPLKVVSHDGFEISVSVKVVIRVRPDQAPYMVAKIGSIQNLIEHVIHPMIDSSFRNQASATSAMNFMQNRHEEQQKAEDRARRELEKYHVELVSVLICQIQLPENLMKTQTERIIAQQEQAMYVEQQKAQQTRIAMAKTTAEADKQVDLVQSEIEVKIAENRKQKAIKEAEGKGESTRLEKAGEASGIESIGKAKGVAILAEGTATAEAYEKQRQAIGQEGVIAVQVAEKLATGNVKVVPDTLVTSGDGGSGGLGQLLGAFLTKKIVEPAEKKNQTSV
;
A
#
# COMPACT_ATOMS: atom_id res chain seq x y z
N MET A 1 95.81 74.83 -12.84
CA MET A 1 94.85 74.91 -11.71
C MET A 1 93.36 74.89 -12.10
N ALA A 2 92.91 75.53 -13.19
CA ALA A 2 91.43 75.46 -13.54
C ALA A 2 90.92 74.13 -13.98
N ILE A 3 91.75 73.25 -14.63
CA ILE A 3 91.31 71.91 -15.08
C ILE A 3 91.26 70.94 -13.90
N THR A 4 92.09 71.07 -12.87
CA THR A 4 92.13 70.23 -11.67
C THR A 4 90.93 70.53 -10.74
N SER A 5 90.53 71.84 -10.67
CA SER A 5 89.39 72.27 -9.87
C SER A 5 88.03 71.82 -10.54
N ALA A 6 87.95 71.83 -11.88
CA ALA A 6 86.78 71.39 -12.63
C ALA A 6 86.60 69.87 -12.51
N LEU A 7 87.73 69.12 -12.52
CA LEU A 7 87.69 67.68 -12.37
C LEU A 7 87.27 67.28 -10.94
N LEU A 8 87.77 68.05 -9.93
CA LEU A 8 87.39 67.85 -8.52
C LEU A 8 85.93 68.11 -8.28
N LEU A 9 85.38 69.20 -8.91
CA LEU A 9 83.97 69.52 -8.82
C LEU A 9 83.09 68.47 -9.50
N ALA A 10 83.52 67.94 -10.66
CA ALA A 10 82.82 66.87 -11.35
C ALA A 10 82.78 65.54 -10.50
N VAL A 11 83.92 65.18 -9.82
CA VAL A 11 83.98 64.01 -8.90
C VAL A 11 83.07 64.25 -7.70
N ILE A 12 83.06 65.43 -7.10
CA ILE A 12 82.14 65.77 -6.01
C ILE A 12 80.65 65.67 -6.41
N LEU A 13 80.35 66.17 -7.61
CA LEU A 13 78.96 66.14 -8.16
C LEU A 13 78.59 64.66 -8.44
N LEU A 14 79.43 63.86 -9.05
CA LEU A 14 79.21 62.48 -9.27
C LEU A 14 79.02 61.67 -7.92
N ALA A 15 79.89 61.97 -6.93
CA ALA A 15 79.73 61.43 -5.61
C ALA A 15 78.45 61.88 -4.94
N ALA A 16 78.01 63.11 -5.05
CA ALA A 16 76.71 63.63 -4.55
C ALA A 16 75.54 62.95 -5.23
N ILE A 17 75.60 62.82 -6.54
CA ILE A 17 74.56 62.07 -7.32
C ILE A 17 74.53 60.62 -6.89
N PHE A 18 75.69 60.02 -6.72
CA PHE A 18 75.78 58.63 -6.25
C PHE A 18 75.17 58.49 -4.85
N VAL A 19 75.46 59.41 -3.91
CA VAL A 19 74.89 59.45 -2.57
C VAL A 19 73.36 59.62 -2.62
N ILE A 20 72.88 60.52 -3.46
CA ILE A 20 71.45 60.76 -3.65
C ILE A 20 70.76 59.49 -4.22
N ILE A 21 71.32 58.92 -5.25
CA ILE A 21 70.82 57.69 -5.84
C ILE A 21 70.87 56.53 -4.82
N PHE A 22 71.98 56.43 -4.03
CA PHE A 22 72.13 55.45 -3.00
C PHE A 22 71.12 55.65 -1.90
N LEU A 23 70.90 56.85 -1.40
CA LEU A 23 69.88 57.19 -0.38
C LEU A 23 68.46 56.92 -0.91
N TYR A 24 68.17 57.35 -2.14
CA TYR A 24 66.89 57.07 -2.80
C TYR A 24 66.63 55.60 -2.96
N SER A 25 67.63 54.83 -3.42
CA SER A 25 67.54 53.40 -3.61
C SER A 25 67.54 52.61 -2.27
N SER A 26 67.94 53.28 -1.17
CA SER A 26 67.90 52.71 0.18
C SER A 26 66.49 52.72 0.80
N ILE A 27 65.58 53.52 0.29
CA ILE A 27 64.26 53.70 0.81
C ILE A 27 63.32 52.68 0.19
N LEU A 28 62.80 51.76 1.00
CA LEU A 28 61.71 50.86 0.61
C LEU A 28 60.42 51.31 1.29
N ILE A 29 59.50 51.78 0.43
CA ILE A 29 58.11 52.09 0.85
C ILE A 29 57.23 50.89 0.54
N VAL A 30 56.61 50.30 1.51
CA VAL A 30 55.62 49.24 1.38
C VAL A 30 54.25 49.80 1.61
N GLY A 31 53.39 49.71 0.62
CA GLY A 31 52.02 50.25 0.66
C GLY A 31 51.17 49.59 1.71
N GLY A 32 50.02 50.19 2.07
CA GLY A 32 49.14 49.75 3.15
C GLY A 32 48.47 48.37 2.88
N LYS A 33 48.44 47.90 1.63
CA LYS A 33 47.88 46.60 1.25
C LYS A 33 48.90 45.63 0.68
N GLU A 34 50.20 45.90 0.87
CA GLU A 34 51.32 45.16 0.29
C GLU A 34 52.23 44.60 1.36
N ILE A 35 52.92 43.54 1.04
CA ILE A 35 54.12 43.03 1.71
C ILE A 35 55.29 43.09 0.76
N ASN A 36 56.45 43.09 1.32
CA ASN A 36 57.66 42.98 0.56
C ASN A 36 58.48 41.80 1.01
N VAL A 37 58.88 40.96 0.08
CA VAL A 37 59.81 39.85 0.27
C VAL A 37 61.19 40.34 -0.06
N LEU A 38 62.10 40.10 0.88
CA LEU A 38 63.52 40.43 0.74
C LEU A 38 64.33 39.21 0.30
N GLU A 39 65.17 39.33 -0.72
CA GLU A 39 66.19 38.38 -1.12
C GLU A 39 67.54 38.97 -0.82
N ARG A 40 68.25 38.43 0.19
CA ARG A 40 69.57 38.86 0.52
C ARG A 40 70.59 38.24 -0.43
N ARG A 41 71.40 39.04 -1.12
CA ARG A 41 72.34 38.57 -2.15
C ARG A 41 73.75 38.52 -1.69
N TRP A 42 74.13 39.43 -0.77
CA TRP A 42 75.52 39.64 -0.38
C TRP A 42 75.61 39.82 1.13
N PHE A 43 76.87 39.56 1.67
CA PHE A 43 77.21 39.83 3.08
C PHE A 43 76.35 39.12 4.10
N GLY A 44 76.03 37.86 3.93
CA GLY A 44 75.31 37.01 4.85
C GLY A 44 76.02 35.71 5.09
N LYS A 45 75.45 34.93 6.05
CA LYS A 45 75.82 33.54 6.27
C LYS A 45 75.28 32.68 5.14
N GLU A 46 75.93 31.63 4.81
CA GLU A 46 75.41 30.62 3.88
C GLU A 46 74.16 29.94 4.51
N MET A 47 73.16 29.71 3.71
CA MET A 47 71.93 29.00 4.14
C MET A 47 72.25 27.49 4.21
N PRO A 48 71.76 26.75 5.21
CA PRO A 48 71.82 25.31 5.26
C PRO A 48 71.25 24.64 3.99
N LYS A 49 71.87 23.52 3.56
CA LYS A 49 71.48 22.85 2.30
C LYS A 49 70.08 22.21 2.33
N ASP A 50 69.53 22.02 3.49
CA ASP A 50 68.23 21.40 3.75
C ASP A 50 67.07 22.40 3.76
N ARG A 51 67.35 23.71 3.64
CA ARG A 51 66.36 24.78 3.63
C ARG A 51 66.31 25.54 2.31
N VAL A 52 65.15 26.05 1.97
CA VAL A 52 64.91 26.87 0.76
C VAL A 52 64.83 28.34 1.12
N PHE A 53 64.38 28.68 2.35
CA PHE A 53 64.25 30.05 2.80
C PHE A 53 65.26 30.41 3.87
N ALA A 54 65.86 31.58 3.67
CA ALA A 54 66.85 32.11 4.59
C ALA A 54 66.20 32.71 5.86
N MET A 55 66.82 32.44 6.98
CA MET A 55 66.49 33.09 8.25
C MET A 55 67.36 34.35 8.39
N SER A 56 67.13 35.14 9.43
CA SER A 56 67.88 36.37 9.71
C SER A 56 69.36 36.28 9.47
N ASN A 57 69.89 37.13 8.61
CA ASN A 57 71.31 37.23 8.25
C ASN A 57 71.89 36.12 7.34
N GLU A 58 71.06 35.25 6.78
CA GLU A 58 71.48 34.24 5.76
C GLU A 58 71.25 34.81 4.33
N ILE A 59 72.08 34.35 3.38
CA ILE A 59 71.93 34.67 1.95
C ILE A 59 70.76 33.83 1.38
N GLY A 60 69.86 34.51 0.63
CA GLY A 60 68.72 33.87 0.03
C GLY A 60 67.42 34.68 0.27
N VAL A 61 66.30 34.07 -0.16
CA VAL A 61 64.93 34.67 0.06
C VAL A 61 64.64 34.56 1.54
N GLN A 62 64.41 35.71 2.17
CA GLN A 62 64.17 35.79 3.61
C GLN A 62 62.79 35.29 3.94
N ALA A 63 62.68 34.36 4.90
CA ALA A 63 61.38 33.84 5.40
C ALA A 63 60.48 34.91 6.02
N ARG A 64 61.05 35.96 6.55
CA ARG A 64 60.36 37.12 7.16
C ARG A 64 59.99 38.14 6.09
N THR A 65 58.77 38.56 6.00
CA THR A 65 58.27 39.62 5.13
C THR A 65 58.35 41.01 5.82
N LYS A 66 58.41 42.05 5.03
CA LYS A 66 58.22 43.43 5.48
C LYS A 66 56.78 43.87 5.22
N GLY A 67 56.05 44.26 6.24
CA GLY A 67 54.69 44.80 6.15
C GLY A 67 54.66 46.27 5.72
N PRO A 68 53.49 46.92 5.72
CA PRO A 68 53.35 48.33 5.45
C PRO A 68 54.25 49.18 6.28
N GLY A 69 54.94 50.16 5.65
CA GLY A 69 55.82 51.08 6.33
C GLY A 69 57.00 51.54 5.49
N LEU A 70 57.86 52.38 6.10
CA LEU A 70 59.08 52.88 5.51
C LEU A 70 60.25 52.09 6.09
N TYR A 71 61.07 51.54 5.23
CA TYR A 71 62.25 50.74 5.64
C TYR A 71 63.49 51.29 4.96
N LEU A 72 64.60 51.35 5.72
CA LEU A 72 65.89 51.69 5.19
C LEU A 72 66.67 50.40 4.90
N LEU A 73 66.92 50.09 3.64
CA LEU A 73 67.67 48.94 3.20
C LEU A 73 68.95 49.36 2.53
N ILE A 74 70.05 48.63 2.76
CA ILE A 74 71.29 48.87 2.03
C ILE A 74 71.07 48.42 0.57
N PRO A 75 71.21 49.37 -0.41
CA PRO A 75 71.04 49.01 -1.82
C PRO A 75 72.03 47.91 -2.24
N PHE A 76 71.63 47.14 -3.25
CA PHE A 76 72.39 46.01 -3.85
C PHE A 76 72.50 44.76 -2.93
N ILE A 77 72.39 44.92 -1.60
CA ILE A 77 72.39 43.75 -0.68
C ILE A 77 71.08 43.01 -0.79
N TYR A 78 69.94 43.74 -0.89
CA TYR A 78 68.64 43.14 -0.91
C TYR A 78 67.95 43.42 -2.27
N LYS A 79 67.43 42.36 -2.87
CA LYS A 79 66.42 42.46 -3.91
C LYS A 79 65.04 42.41 -3.23
N THR A 80 64.17 43.27 -3.65
CA THR A 80 62.84 43.41 -3.07
C THR A 80 61.77 42.99 -4.06
N ARG A 81 60.77 42.27 -3.61
CA ARG A 81 59.61 41.91 -4.42
C ARG A 81 58.36 42.26 -3.64
N LYS A 82 57.56 43.17 -4.19
CA LYS A 82 56.25 43.56 -3.64
C LYS A 82 55.20 42.56 -4.03
N GLN A 83 54.30 42.26 -3.09
CA GLN A 83 53.17 41.36 -3.26
C GLN A 83 51.98 41.93 -2.47
N GLU A 84 50.77 41.75 -2.98
CA GLU A 84 49.54 42.11 -2.28
C GLU A 84 49.28 41.19 -1.12
N PHE A 85 48.52 41.65 -0.15
CA PHE A 85 48.01 40.84 0.96
C PHE A 85 47.13 39.72 0.43
N THR A 86 47.19 38.59 1.07
CA THR A 86 46.24 37.48 0.86
C THR A 86 44.90 37.83 1.53
N VAL A 87 43.88 37.99 0.75
CA VAL A 87 42.54 38.30 1.26
C VAL A 87 41.69 37.04 1.19
N ILE A 88 41.12 36.65 2.30
CA ILE A 88 40.16 35.52 2.40
C ILE A 88 38.78 36.13 2.64
N GLY A 89 37.84 35.86 1.72
CA GLY A 89 36.46 36.33 1.81
C GLY A 89 35.67 35.71 2.96
N LYS A 90 34.49 36.27 3.23
CA LYS A 90 33.63 35.84 4.34
C LYS A 90 33.23 34.36 4.20
N ASP A 91 32.98 33.92 2.98
CA ASP A 91 32.51 32.57 2.64
C ASP A 91 33.65 31.70 2.06
N GLU A 92 34.89 31.99 2.46
CA GLU A 92 36.07 31.32 2.01
C GLU A 92 36.98 30.93 3.17
N ILE A 93 37.88 30.00 2.90
CA ILE A 93 39.01 29.63 3.75
C ILE A 93 40.28 29.59 2.91
N GLY A 94 41.40 29.91 3.52
CA GLY A 94 42.73 29.79 2.89
C GLY A 94 43.43 28.52 3.32
N VAL A 95 43.53 27.54 2.43
CA VAL A 95 44.28 26.32 2.70
C VAL A 95 45.75 26.55 2.38
N VAL A 96 46.61 26.30 3.37
CA VAL A 96 48.04 26.65 3.28
C VAL A 96 48.89 25.41 2.97
N ILE A 97 49.79 25.54 2.01
CA ILE A 97 50.78 24.54 1.68
C ILE A 97 52.14 25.18 1.84
N SER A 98 53.00 24.67 2.76
CA SER A 98 54.34 25.17 2.91
C SER A 98 55.31 24.49 1.92
N VAL A 99 56.16 25.33 1.29
CA VAL A 99 57.19 24.89 0.37
C VAL A 99 58.45 24.45 1.09
N ASP A 100 58.71 24.98 2.29
CA ASP A 100 59.89 24.69 3.13
C ASP A 100 59.48 24.34 4.56
N GLY A 101 60.41 23.72 5.26
CA GLY A 101 60.22 23.24 6.64
C GLY A 101 60.73 21.81 6.81
N ASN A 102 60.54 21.28 8.00
CA ASN A 102 60.95 19.90 8.30
C ASN A 102 60.08 18.90 7.47
N PRO A 103 60.61 17.73 7.12
CA PRO A 103 59.83 16.70 6.45
C PRO A 103 58.67 16.24 7.37
N VAL A 104 57.49 16.07 6.81
CA VAL A 104 56.34 15.45 7.52
C VAL A 104 56.72 14.03 7.93
N PRO A 105 56.50 13.60 9.18
CA PRO A 105 56.81 12.26 9.64
C PRO A 105 56.14 11.16 8.78
N SER A 106 56.88 10.05 8.58
CA SER A 106 56.35 8.90 7.82
C SER A 106 54.98 8.45 8.39
N GLY A 107 53.99 8.25 7.49
CA GLY A 107 52.65 7.82 7.83
C GLY A 107 51.68 8.97 8.11
N LYS A 108 52.14 10.25 8.07
CA LYS A 108 51.27 11.43 8.13
C LYS A 108 51.24 12.11 6.77
N ILE A 109 50.10 12.71 6.44
CA ILE A 109 49.91 13.46 5.20
C ILE A 109 49.97 14.97 5.48
N PHE A 110 49.50 15.39 6.65
CA PHE A 110 49.43 16.78 7.05
C PHE A 110 50.53 17.19 8.03
N ALA A 111 51.01 18.39 7.82
CA ALA A 111 52.00 19.03 8.66
C ALA A 111 51.36 19.46 9.99
N ARG A 112 52.09 19.31 11.10
CA ARG A 112 51.65 19.74 12.42
C ARG A 112 51.46 21.26 12.50
N THR A 113 50.50 21.69 13.29
CA THR A 113 50.33 23.12 13.59
C THR A 113 51.50 23.63 14.43
N VAL A 114 52.06 24.79 14.07
CA VAL A 114 53.03 25.52 14.84
C VAL A 114 52.58 26.96 15.01
N ASP A 115 52.91 27.58 16.15
CA ASP A 115 52.62 28.98 16.38
C ASP A 115 53.48 29.85 15.47
N CYS A 116 52.88 30.51 14.48
CA CYS A 116 53.53 31.37 13.49
C CYS A 116 52.62 32.55 13.09
N ASN A 117 51.75 32.98 13.99
CA ASN A 117 50.78 34.06 13.78
C ASN A 117 49.95 33.82 12.48
N LEU A 118 49.30 32.68 12.37
CA LEU A 118 48.49 32.28 11.17
C LEU A 118 49.34 32.43 9.90
N PHE A 119 50.54 31.84 9.85
CA PHE A 119 51.48 31.82 8.71
C PHE A 119 51.98 33.20 8.26
N GLN A 120 51.73 34.27 9.05
CA GLN A 120 52.18 35.61 8.73
C GLN A 120 53.65 35.83 9.08
N ASP A 121 54.19 35.00 9.98
CA ASP A 121 55.64 35.01 10.33
C ASP A 121 56.29 33.75 9.85
N GLY A 122 56.84 33.77 8.62
CA GLY A 122 57.53 32.62 8.01
C GLY A 122 58.83 32.22 8.74
N GLU A 123 59.52 33.19 9.38
CA GLU A 123 60.73 32.90 10.15
C GLU A 123 60.38 32.15 11.44
N LEU A 124 59.31 32.59 12.13
CA LEU A 124 58.81 31.91 13.33
C LEU A 124 58.27 30.51 12.99
N PHE A 125 57.61 30.35 11.83
CA PHE A 125 57.19 29.04 11.35
C PHE A 125 58.37 28.06 11.25
N LEU A 126 59.44 28.45 10.57
CA LEU A 126 60.64 27.61 10.42
C LEU A 126 61.35 27.36 11.75
N LYS A 127 61.46 28.38 12.65
CA LYS A 127 62.08 28.24 13.99
C LYS A 127 61.31 27.30 14.91
N ASN A 128 59.99 27.33 14.86
CA ASN A 128 59.13 26.46 15.66
C ASN A 128 59.00 25.04 15.07
N GLY A 129 59.83 24.72 14.02
CA GLY A 129 59.85 23.44 13.43
C GLY A 129 58.63 23.16 12.55
N GLY A 130 58.15 24.16 11.84
CA GLY A 130 57.12 24.00 10.83
C GLY A 130 57.50 22.95 9.80
N GLU A 131 56.55 22.20 9.33
CA GLU A 131 56.74 21.09 8.41
C GLU A 131 56.36 21.47 6.99
N LYS A 132 57.10 20.98 6.00
CA LYS A 132 56.84 21.15 4.56
C LYS A 132 55.60 20.36 4.15
N GLY A 133 54.73 20.97 3.32
CA GLY A 133 53.56 20.30 2.77
C GLY A 133 52.27 20.94 3.22
N THR A 134 51.18 20.21 3.11
CA THR A 134 49.84 20.67 3.42
C THR A 134 49.67 20.87 4.91
N GLN A 135 49.27 22.08 5.30
CA GLN A 135 49.05 22.43 6.70
C GLN A 135 47.64 22.02 7.14
N ILE A 136 47.49 21.52 8.38
CA ILE A 136 46.17 21.21 8.97
C ILE A 136 45.37 22.49 9.16
N GLN A 137 46.02 23.50 9.76
CA GLN A 137 45.42 24.80 10.04
C GLN A 137 45.20 25.55 8.74
N PHE A 138 44.01 26.09 8.58
CA PHE A 138 43.63 26.97 7.48
C PHE A 138 43.54 28.44 7.96
N LEU A 139 43.51 29.37 7.03
CA LEU A 139 43.27 30.79 7.28
C LEU A 139 41.75 31.08 7.29
N PRO A 140 41.18 31.56 8.38
CA PRO A 140 39.79 32.04 8.41
C PRO A 140 39.63 33.34 7.59
N PRO A 141 38.39 33.83 7.37
CA PRO A 141 38.15 35.11 6.71
C PRO A 141 38.98 36.25 7.31
N GLY A 142 39.67 36.99 6.47
CA GLY A 142 40.55 38.05 6.94
C GLY A 142 41.56 38.50 5.91
N ILE A 143 42.47 39.42 6.31
CA ILE A 143 43.53 39.94 5.50
C ILE A 143 44.87 39.54 6.13
N TYR A 144 45.68 38.82 5.38
CA TYR A 144 46.90 38.19 5.86
C TYR A 144 48.11 38.60 5.10
N ARG A 145 49.22 38.78 5.82
CA ARG A 145 50.54 39.12 5.27
C ARG A 145 51.36 37.84 5.03
N ILE A 146 50.90 37.00 4.08
CA ILE A 146 51.49 35.68 3.84
C ILE A 146 52.71 35.81 2.91
N HIS A 147 53.80 35.12 3.24
CA HIS A 147 54.96 35.05 2.39
C HIS A 147 54.63 34.18 1.14
N PRO A 148 54.57 34.79 -0.10
CA PRO A 148 54.00 34.12 -1.28
C PRO A 148 54.83 32.97 -1.85
N PHE A 149 56.13 32.93 -1.51
CA PHE A 149 57.05 31.87 -1.99
C PHE A 149 57.21 30.75 -0.96
N LEU A 150 57.05 31.07 0.34
CA LEU A 150 57.11 30.07 1.42
C LEU A 150 55.78 29.33 1.54
N PHE A 151 54.69 30.04 1.40
CA PHE A 151 53.35 29.46 1.53
C PHE A 151 52.54 29.67 0.26
N ASN A 152 52.03 28.57 -0.29
CA ASN A 152 51.03 28.59 -1.33
C ASN A 152 49.65 28.53 -0.65
N VAL A 153 48.85 29.61 -0.78
CA VAL A 153 47.51 29.67 -0.21
C VAL A 153 46.48 29.43 -1.31
N ARG A 154 45.73 28.37 -1.17
CA ARG A 154 44.54 28.08 -2.01
C ARG A 154 43.35 28.63 -1.34
N ILE A 155 42.58 29.48 -2.02
CA ILE A 155 41.30 29.99 -1.54
C ILE A 155 40.25 28.94 -1.94
N GLU A 156 39.56 28.38 -0.96
CA GLU A 156 38.52 27.39 -1.14
C GLU A 156 37.21 27.90 -0.50
N PRO A 157 36.04 27.65 -1.10
CA PRO A 157 34.78 28.05 -0.52
C PRO A 157 34.50 27.27 0.79
N VAL A 158 33.74 27.88 1.70
CA VAL A 158 33.19 27.18 2.86
C VAL A 158 32.23 26.07 2.41
N THR A 159 32.20 24.99 3.16
CA THR A 159 31.23 23.92 2.91
C THR A 159 29.85 24.36 3.37
N ILE A 160 28.91 24.48 2.44
CA ILE A 160 27.53 24.87 2.68
C ILE A 160 26.64 23.64 2.61
N ILE A 161 25.89 23.39 3.69
CA ILE A 161 24.89 22.33 3.75
C ILE A 161 23.52 22.99 3.83
N GLY A 162 22.68 22.77 2.83
CA GLY A 162 21.34 23.30 2.75
C GLY A 162 20.37 22.70 3.76
N GLU A 163 19.22 23.34 3.97
CA GLU A 163 18.22 22.90 4.98
C GLU A 163 17.70 21.48 4.77
N ASN A 164 17.57 21.05 3.53
CA ASN A 164 17.12 19.70 3.17
C ASN A 164 18.31 18.78 2.80
N GLN A 165 19.49 19.05 3.32
CA GLN A 165 20.70 18.30 3.04
C GLN A 165 21.43 17.96 4.32
N ILE A 166 22.31 16.98 4.20
CA ILE A 166 23.35 16.63 5.19
C ILE A 166 24.70 16.52 4.51
N GLY A 167 25.76 16.78 5.22
CA GLY A 167 27.12 16.55 4.77
C GLY A 167 27.63 15.22 5.32
N ILE A 168 27.99 14.30 4.42
CA ILE A 168 28.69 13.06 4.76
C ILE A 168 30.18 13.33 4.63
N VAL A 169 30.94 13.00 5.67
CA VAL A 169 32.35 13.34 5.79
C VAL A 169 33.20 12.08 5.64
N GLU A 170 34.26 12.18 4.84
CA GLU A 170 35.33 11.21 4.75
C GLU A 170 36.64 11.90 5.12
N SER A 171 37.37 11.34 6.08
CA SER A 171 38.74 11.82 6.42
C SER A 171 39.80 11.16 5.57
N ILE A 172 40.72 11.97 5.02
CA ILE A 172 41.82 11.51 4.20
C ILE A 172 43.02 11.08 5.06
N ASP A 173 43.15 11.63 6.29
CA ASP A 173 44.22 11.33 7.24
C ASP A 173 43.64 10.97 8.62
N GLY A 174 44.41 10.27 9.43
CA GLY A 174 44.03 9.81 10.75
C GLY A 174 44.57 8.42 11.06
N ALA A 175 44.21 7.90 12.22
CA ALA A 175 44.50 6.53 12.59
C ALA A 175 43.79 5.53 11.65
N PRO A 176 44.33 4.36 11.39
CA PRO A 176 43.63 3.34 10.63
C PRO A 176 42.38 2.84 11.41
N ILE A 177 41.24 2.67 10.73
CA ILE A 177 40.07 2.06 11.32
C ILE A 177 40.41 0.59 11.67
N PRO A 178 40.11 0.15 12.91
CA PRO A 178 40.34 -1.23 13.30
C PRO A 178 39.57 -2.24 12.46
N PRO A 179 40.11 -3.46 12.23
CA PRO A 179 39.36 -4.52 11.53
C PRO A 179 37.99 -4.79 12.18
N GLY A 180 36.97 -4.95 11.35
CA GLY A 180 35.60 -5.19 11.79
C GLY A 180 34.73 -3.95 11.91
N ARG A 181 35.27 -2.75 11.76
CA ARG A 181 34.55 -1.49 11.59
C ARG A 181 34.75 -0.90 10.22
N ILE A 182 33.77 -0.20 9.71
CA ILE A 182 33.84 0.52 8.42
C ILE A 182 34.00 2.01 8.66
N PHE A 183 33.38 2.53 9.72
CA PHE A 183 33.34 3.95 10.03
C PHE A 183 34.31 4.33 11.15
N GLY A 184 34.92 5.50 10.99
CA GLY A 184 35.76 6.12 12.00
C GLY A 184 34.97 6.52 13.26
N LYS A 185 35.60 6.34 14.43
CA LYS A 185 34.99 6.75 15.71
C LYS A 185 34.75 8.26 15.75
N VAL A 186 33.70 8.67 16.43
CA VAL A 186 33.43 10.09 16.66
C VAL A 186 34.44 10.65 17.67
N VAL A 187 35.05 11.79 17.33
CA VAL A 187 35.98 12.54 18.17
C VAL A 187 35.55 14.01 18.25
N ALA A 188 35.88 14.68 19.35
CA ALA A 188 35.62 16.10 19.51
C ALA A 188 36.53 16.91 18.57
N CYS A 189 35.95 17.57 17.53
CA CYS A 189 36.66 18.33 16.51
C CYS A 189 35.82 19.45 15.91
N ASP A 190 34.89 20.01 16.66
CA ASP A 190 34.00 21.10 16.22
C ASP A 190 33.37 20.83 14.83
N LEU A 191 32.69 19.71 14.68
CA LEU A 191 32.07 19.29 13.41
C LEU A 191 33.08 19.34 12.23
N TYR A 192 34.26 18.78 12.42
CA TYR A 192 35.38 18.69 11.47
C TYR A 192 36.00 20.06 11.07
N GLN A 193 35.63 21.15 11.74
CA GLN A 193 36.23 22.47 11.51
C GLN A 193 37.61 22.58 12.15
N ASP A 194 37.83 21.83 13.25
CA ASP A 194 39.16 21.73 13.89
C ASP A 194 39.84 20.39 13.48
N GLY A 195 40.57 20.42 12.40
CA GLY A 195 41.34 19.25 11.91
C GLY A 195 42.44 18.82 12.86
N GLU A 196 43.03 19.76 13.64
CA GLU A 196 44.07 19.44 14.61
C GLU A 196 43.50 18.66 15.79
N ALA A 197 42.40 19.13 16.36
CA ALA A 197 41.66 18.42 17.42
C ALA A 197 41.24 17.03 16.93
N PHE A 198 40.78 16.91 15.67
CA PHE A 198 40.42 15.61 15.09
C PHE A 198 41.60 14.62 15.16
N LEU A 199 42.75 15.00 14.66
CA LEU A 199 43.93 14.11 14.65
C LEU A 199 44.48 13.85 16.07
N LYS A 200 44.51 14.87 16.96
CA LYS A 200 45.01 14.72 18.34
C LYS A 200 44.07 13.82 19.18
N ASN A 201 42.77 13.89 18.97
CA ASN A 201 41.79 13.06 19.66
C ASN A 201 41.66 11.64 19.08
N GLY A 202 42.58 11.30 18.14
CA GLY A 202 42.65 9.98 17.52
C GLY A 202 41.55 9.76 16.51
N GLY A 203 41.22 10.77 15.74
CA GLY A 203 40.37 10.65 14.57
C GLY A 203 40.88 9.61 13.58
N GLU A 204 40.01 8.87 12.97
CA GLU A 204 40.33 7.75 12.09
C GLU A 204 40.10 8.11 10.63
N LYS A 205 41.02 7.61 9.75
CA LYS A 205 40.95 7.81 8.29
C LYS A 205 39.81 7.00 7.68
N GLY A 206 38.99 7.62 6.80
CA GLY A 206 37.92 6.96 6.08
C GLY A 206 36.54 7.61 6.36
N PRO A 207 35.47 6.91 6.05
CA PRO A 207 34.11 7.40 6.27
C PRO A 207 33.84 7.70 7.74
N GLN A 208 33.19 8.82 8.02
CA GLN A 208 32.87 9.26 9.37
C GLN A 208 31.42 8.98 9.71
N ILE A 209 31.15 8.58 10.96
CA ILE A 209 29.77 8.30 11.44
C ILE A 209 28.95 9.58 11.46
N ARG A 210 29.52 10.63 12.10
CA ARG A 210 28.82 11.87 12.36
C ARG A 210 28.69 12.70 11.09
N THR A 211 27.47 13.08 10.75
CA THR A 211 27.13 13.94 9.61
C THR A 211 27.15 15.42 10.00
N LEU A 212 27.26 16.29 8.99
CA LEU A 212 27.08 17.72 9.15
C LEU A 212 25.60 18.09 8.95
N PRO A 213 24.96 18.71 9.95
CA PRO A 213 23.64 19.28 9.80
C PRO A 213 23.66 20.51 8.87
N PRO A 214 22.50 21.08 8.51
CA PRO A 214 22.41 22.34 7.77
C PRO A 214 23.23 23.46 8.40
N GLY A 215 24.03 24.15 7.61
CA GLY A 215 24.91 25.21 8.08
C GLY A 215 26.09 25.48 7.17
N ASN A 216 26.93 26.45 7.58
CA ASN A 216 28.15 26.83 6.89
C ASN A 216 29.35 26.41 7.72
N TYR A 217 30.22 25.59 7.14
CA TYR A 217 31.34 24.96 7.83
C TYR A 217 32.66 25.34 7.16
N ARG A 218 33.65 25.76 8.00
CA ARG A 218 35.00 26.02 7.57
C ARG A 218 35.85 24.77 7.72
N ILE A 219 35.74 23.89 6.76
CA ILE A 219 36.39 22.58 6.78
C ILE A 219 37.54 22.58 5.79
N ASN A 220 38.72 22.09 6.22
CA ASN A 220 39.86 21.91 5.31
C ASN A 220 39.55 20.80 4.29
N PRO A 221 39.33 21.12 2.99
CA PRO A 221 38.89 20.15 1.97
C PRO A 221 40.00 19.15 1.58
N LEU A 222 41.23 19.41 1.97
CA LEU A 222 42.32 18.49 1.77
C LEU A 222 42.36 17.41 2.87
N LEU A 223 41.87 17.71 4.08
CA LEU A 223 41.75 16.73 5.17
C LEU A 223 40.42 16.00 5.15
N PHE A 224 39.34 16.67 4.83
CA PHE A 224 38.00 16.10 4.82
C PHE A 224 37.34 16.32 3.47
N LYS A 225 36.88 15.24 2.86
CA LYS A 225 35.94 15.29 1.76
C LYS A 225 34.52 15.33 2.31
N VAL A 226 33.77 16.30 1.92
CA VAL A 226 32.36 16.44 2.30
C VAL A 226 31.47 16.21 1.07
N LYS A 227 30.64 15.19 1.13
CA LYS A 227 29.62 14.88 0.13
C LYS A 227 28.28 15.37 0.64
N THR A 228 27.68 16.31 -0.04
CA THR A 228 26.33 16.79 0.26
C THR A 228 25.29 15.85 -0.32
N VAL A 229 24.41 15.34 0.50
CA VAL A 229 23.28 14.46 0.10
C VAL A 229 21.97 15.02 0.63
N ASN A 230 20.90 14.79 -0.09
CA ASN A 230 19.57 15.22 0.38
C ASN A 230 19.13 14.37 1.58
N VAL A 231 18.34 14.98 2.46
CA VAL A 231 17.65 14.25 3.54
C VAL A 231 16.75 13.17 2.94
N THR A 232 16.64 12.06 3.64
CA THR A 232 15.69 11.00 3.25
C THR A 232 14.28 11.47 3.54
N VAL A 233 13.47 11.59 2.50
CA VAL A 233 12.05 11.97 2.62
C VAL A 233 11.21 10.73 2.38
N ILE A 234 10.30 10.46 3.30
CA ILE A 234 9.33 9.38 3.19
C ILE A 234 7.96 10.04 3.17
N ASP A 235 7.27 9.88 2.06
CA ASP A 235 5.96 10.49 1.84
C ASP A 235 4.85 9.73 2.54
N LYS A 236 3.69 10.38 2.66
CA LYS A 236 2.48 9.73 3.18
C LYS A 236 2.12 8.53 2.29
N GLY A 237 1.88 7.39 2.90
CA GLY A 237 1.63 6.14 2.18
C GLY A 237 2.90 5.34 1.86
N GLN A 238 4.05 5.76 2.37
CA GLN A 238 5.32 5.08 2.21
C GLN A 238 5.97 4.75 3.55
N ILE A 239 6.92 3.84 3.52
CA ILE A 239 7.79 3.46 4.63
C ILE A 239 9.24 3.40 4.16
N GLY A 240 10.16 3.67 5.06
CA GLY A 240 11.59 3.45 4.83
C GLY A 240 12.08 2.17 5.49
N ILE A 241 12.53 1.22 4.69
CA ILE A 241 13.20 0.01 5.16
C ILE A 241 14.68 0.31 5.31
N VAL A 242 15.20 0.13 6.50
CA VAL A 242 16.58 0.48 6.83
C VAL A 242 17.47 -0.75 6.84
N THR A 243 18.62 -0.64 6.21
CA THR A 243 19.70 -1.65 6.26
C THR A 243 20.99 -0.97 6.70
N SER A 244 21.55 -1.40 7.83
CA SER A 244 22.84 -0.90 8.31
C SER A 244 24.00 -1.56 7.59
N GLN A 245 25.00 -0.77 7.18
CA GLN A 245 26.24 -1.24 6.54
C GLN A 245 27.30 -1.61 7.56
N ASP A 246 27.21 -1.10 8.79
CA ASP A 246 28.16 -1.38 9.88
C ASP A 246 27.41 -1.75 11.17
N GLY A 247 28.11 -2.37 12.10
CA GLY A 247 27.59 -2.84 13.36
C GLY A 247 27.98 -4.29 13.65
N LYS A 248 27.47 -4.83 14.75
CA LYS A 248 27.69 -6.24 15.11
C LYS A 248 27.01 -7.18 14.13
N GLN A 249 27.58 -8.35 13.96
CA GLN A 249 26.95 -9.40 13.13
C GLN A 249 25.65 -9.88 13.78
N ILE A 250 24.60 -10.06 12.95
CA ILE A 250 23.35 -10.68 13.40
C ILE A 250 23.65 -12.13 13.81
N SER A 251 23.27 -12.51 15.03
CA SER A 251 23.52 -13.81 15.60
C SER A 251 22.23 -14.62 15.79
N GLY A 252 22.37 -15.93 16.00
CA GLY A 252 21.25 -16.81 16.38
C GLY A 252 20.26 -17.16 15.26
N GLY A 253 20.71 -17.13 13.98
CA GLY A 253 19.85 -17.52 12.84
C GLY A 253 18.75 -16.50 12.49
N ARG A 254 18.80 -15.32 13.05
CA ARG A 254 17.84 -14.24 12.77
C ARG A 254 18.12 -13.62 11.40
N LEU A 255 17.06 -13.20 10.73
CA LEU A 255 17.14 -12.47 9.46
C LEU A 255 17.24 -10.97 9.67
N LEU A 256 16.68 -10.44 10.77
CA LEU A 256 16.62 -9.02 11.07
C LEU A 256 17.44 -8.68 12.32
N ALA A 257 18.02 -7.50 12.30
CA ALA A 257 18.78 -6.92 13.40
C ALA A 257 17.84 -6.55 14.57
N ARG A 258 18.34 -6.69 15.79
CA ARG A 258 17.58 -6.24 16.98
C ARG A 258 17.39 -4.74 16.96
N THR A 259 16.28 -4.30 17.51
CA THR A 259 16.06 -2.89 17.78
C THR A 259 17.03 -2.41 18.87
N VAL A 260 17.65 -1.28 18.65
CA VAL A 260 18.44 -0.55 19.64
C VAL A 260 17.78 0.79 19.88
N GLU A 261 17.93 1.34 21.07
CA GLU A 261 17.35 2.63 21.45
C GLU A 261 18.37 3.76 21.32
N GLY A 262 17.90 5.00 21.32
CA GLY A 262 18.73 6.22 21.40
C GLY A 262 19.25 6.75 20.07
N HIS A 263 19.08 6.05 18.96
CA HIS A 263 19.60 6.45 17.64
C HIS A 263 18.70 7.44 16.86
N ASN A 264 17.64 7.95 17.47
CA ASN A 264 16.74 8.95 16.88
C ASN A 264 16.36 8.62 15.43
N ASN A 265 15.67 7.51 15.19
CA ASN A 265 15.29 7.05 13.84
C ASN A 265 16.48 6.98 12.86
N TYR A 266 17.61 6.44 13.30
CA TYR A 266 18.87 6.28 12.53
C TYR A 266 19.56 7.60 12.15
N GLU A 267 19.14 8.74 12.69
CA GLU A 267 19.83 10.02 12.51
C GLU A 267 21.13 10.08 13.32
N ASP A 268 21.16 9.42 14.48
CA ASP A 268 22.37 9.29 15.30
C ASP A 268 23.01 7.93 15.11
N GLY A 269 23.92 7.87 14.12
CA GLY A 269 24.71 6.67 13.83
C GLY A 269 25.68 6.28 14.94
N GLU A 270 26.16 7.24 15.72
CA GLU A 270 27.04 7.00 16.86
C GLU A 270 26.32 6.25 17.98
N ALA A 271 25.13 6.75 18.38
CA ALA A 271 24.31 6.08 19.38
C ALA A 271 23.89 4.67 18.90
N PHE A 272 23.57 4.51 17.61
CA PHE A 272 23.25 3.18 17.04
C PHE A 272 24.42 2.19 17.25
N LEU A 273 25.63 2.55 16.86
CA LEU A 273 26.79 1.65 16.94
C LEU A 273 27.22 1.41 18.41
N ASN A 274 27.20 2.45 19.26
CA ASN A 274 27.58 2.35 20.67
C ASN A 274 26.56 1.50 21.47
N ASN A 275 25.28 1.51 21.08
CA ASN A 275 24.24 0.69 21.69
C ASN A 275 24.15 -0.71 21.09
N ASN A 276 25.24 -1.16 20.43
CA ASN A 276 25.36 -2.48 19.82
C ASN A 276 24.41 -2.72 18.63
N GLY A 277 24.18 -1.69 17.83
CA GLY A 277 23.48 -1.84 16.56
C GLY A 277 24.09 -2.95 15.71
N GLU A 278 23.24 -3.71 15.05
CA GLU A 278 23.67 -4.85 14.21
C GLU A 278 23.67 -4.47 12.73
N LYS A 279 24.67 -4.97 12.01
CA LYS A 279 24.79 -4.82 10.55
C LYS A 279 23.73 -5.67 9.85
N GLY A 280 23.05 -5.09 8.86
CA GLY A 280 22.04 -5.78 8.07
C GLY A 280 20.66 -5.12 8.13
N PRO A 281 19.63 -5.83 7.65
CA PRO A 281 18.26 -5.32 7.66
C PRO A 281 17.76 -5.07 9.09
N GLN A 282 17.16 -3.91 9.32
CA GLN A 282 16.69 -3.51 10.62
C GLN A 282 15.21 -3.88 10.84
N VAL A 283 14.86 -4.22 12.07
CA VAL A 283 13.46 -4.47 12.48
C VAL A 283 12.63 -3.20 12.36
N SER A 284 13.14 -2.09 12.88
CA SER A 284 12.44 -0.81 12.90
C SER A 284 12.45 -0.15 11.52
N ILE A 285 11.31 0.38 11.11
CA ILE A 285 11.11 1.11 9.86
C ILE A 285 11.04 2.62 10.13
N LEU A 286 11.28 3.40 9.09
CA LEU A 286 11.01 4.83 9.12
C LEU A 286 9.59 5.10 8.62
N LEU A 287 8.83 5.86 9.39
CA LEU A 287 7.48 6.30 9.05
C LEU A 287 7.55 7.56 8.15
N PRO A 288 6.39 8.05 7.61
CA PRO A 288 6.37 9.30 6.85
C PRO A 288 7.02 10.46 7.60
N GLY A 289 8.00 11.11 6.96
CA GLY A 289 8.78 12.17 7.58
C GLY A 289 10.06 12.52 6.82
N LYS A 290 10.86 13.42 7.38
CA LYS A 290 12.17 13.81 6.85
C LYS A 290 13.24 13.37 7.85
N TYR A 291 14.25 12.67 7.35
CA TYR A 291 15.28 12.05 8.18
C TYR A 291 16.67 12.41 7.68
N ARG A 292 17.54 12.85 8.61
CA ARG A 292 18.94 13.19 8.35
C ARG A 292 19.85 11.98 8.57
N VAL A 293 19.60 10.94 7.81
CA VAL A 293 20.29 9.65 7.94
C VAL A 293 21.61 9.66 7.18
N ASN A 294 22.69 9.20 7.82
CA ASN A 294 23.95 8.95 7.11
C ASN A 294 23.74 7.82 6.08
N THR A 295 23.66 8.19 4.79
CA THR A 295 23.34 7.24 3.70
C THR A 295 24.45 6.25 3.38
N ASP A 296 25.66 6.49 3.87
CA ASP A 296 26.76 5.56 3.74
C ASP A 296 26.71 4.49 4.86
N LEU A 297 26.18 4.85 6.06
CA LEU A 297 25.96 3.92 7.16
C LEU A 297 24.63 3.18 7.04
N PHE A 298 23.57 3.87 6.64
CA PHE A 298 22.23 3.31 6.53
C PHE A 298 21.68 3.46 5.12
N ARG A 299 21.46 2.35 4.47
CA ARG A 299 20.70 2.31 3.22
C ARG A 299 19.23 2.29 3.54
N VAL A 300 18.49 3.28 3.07
CA VAL A 300 17.04 3.36 3.20
C VAL A 300 16.38 3.05 1.87
N GLU A 301 15.56 2.01 1.83
CA GLU A 301 14.74 1.65 0.68
C GLU A 301 13.30 2.10 0.95
N ILE A 302 12.77 2.98 0.10
CA ILE A 302 11.40 3.47 0.23
C ILE A 302 10.45 2.46 -0.42
N LYS A 303 9.43 2.05 0.33
CA LYS A 303 8.36 1.14 -0.14
C LYS A 303 6.99 1.70 0.19
N GLU A 304 6.01 1.30 -0.61
CA GLU A 304 4.62 1.62 -0.34
C GLU A 304 4.11 0.90 0.92
N THR A 305 3.19 1.54 1.62
CA THR A 305 2.47 0.92 2.74
C THR A 305 1.56 -0.19 2.25
N ILE A 306 1.28 -1.15 3.11
CA ILE A 306 0.30 -2.20 2.80
C ILE A 306 -1.10 -1.61 2.93
N ILE A 307 -1.85 -1.61 1.82
CA ILE A 307 -3.25 -1.18 1.78
C ILE A 307 -4.11 -2.42 1.60
N ILE A 308 -5.01 -2.64 2.54
CA ILE A 308 -6.04 -3.68 2.43
C ILE A 308 -7.32 -2.99 1.98
N PRO A 309 -7.79 -3.23 0.75
CA PRO A 309 -9.02 -2.66 0.23
C PRO A 309 -10.26 -3.18 0.97
N ASP A 310 -11.38 -2.47 0.84
CA ASP A 310 -12.68 -2.98 1.28
C ASP A 310 -12.98 -4.32 0.61
N GLN A 311 -13.67 -5.20 1.33
CA GLN A 311 -13.98 -6.58 0.92
C GLN A 311 -12.75 -7.49 0.71
N LYS A 312 -11.59 -7.07 1.16
CA LYS A 312 -10.39 -7.90 1.21
C LYS A 312 -9.92 -8.12 2.65
N VAL A 313 -9.13 -9.14 2.82
CA VAL A 313 -8.44 -9.48 4.07
C VAL A 313 -6.98 -9.72 3.75
N GLY A 314 -6.09 -9.22 4.60
CA GLY A 314 -4.65 -9.45 4.48
C GLY A 314 -4.23 -10.64 5.32
N ILE A 315 -3.72 -11.69 4.67
CA ILE A 315 -3.13 -12.86 5.32
C ILE A 315 -1.63 -12.59 5.48
N VAL A 316 -1.17 -12.59 6.72
CA VAL A 316 0.21 -12.25 7.05
C VAL A 316 1.06 -13.52 7.18
N VAL A 317 2.24 -13.48 6.57
CA VAL A 317 3.25 -14.54 6.72
C VAL A 317 4.54 -13.92 7.24
N ALA A 318 4.99 -14.35 8.43
CA ALA A 318 6.25 -13.91 9.03
C ALA A 318 7.43 -14.71 8.45
N ARG A 319 8.50 -14.01 8.12
CA ARG A 319 9.74 -14.60 7.56
C ARG A 319 10.77 -14.94 8.64
N ASP A 320 10.67 -14.29 9.80
CA ASP A 320 11.54 -14.51 10.96
C ASP A 320 10.72 -14.75 12.22
N GLY A 321 11.33 -15.30 13.25
CA GLY A 321 10.70 -15.65 14.50
C GLY A 321 10.99 -17.10 14.90
N GLN A 322 10.31 -17.56 15.95
CA GLN A 322 10.45 -18.97 16.40
C GLN A 322 9.93 -19.94 15.32
N PRO A 323 10.49 -21.15 15.21
CA PRO A 323 9.99 -22.13 14.26
C PRO A 323 8.54 -22.51 14.59
N LEU A 324 7.70 -22.62 13.55
CA LEU A 324 6.35 -23.16 13.68
C LEU A 324 6.45 -24.69 13.87
N PRO A 325 5.76 -25.28 14.86
CA PRO A 325 5.68 -26.73 15.01
C PRO A 325 5.11 -27.40 13.74
N GLU A 326 5.63 -28.57 13.37
CA GLU A 326 5.20 -29.31 12.17
C GLU A 326 3.71 -29.69 12.17
N THR A 327 3.11 -29.78 13.36
CA THR A 327 1.69 -30.07 13.54
C THR A 327 0.77 -28.89 13.38
N GLU A 328 1.30 -27.66 13.26
CA GLU A 328 0.51 -26.43 13.18
C GLU A 328 0.60 -25.80 11.79
N PHE A 329 -0.54 -25.40 11.25
CA PHE A 329 -0.65 -24.76 9.93
C PHE A 329 -0.51 -23.24 9.98
N VAL A 330 -0.76 -22.62 11.12
CA VAL A 330 -0.65 -21.20 11.39
C VAL A 330 -0.08 -20.96 12.77
N ALA A 331 0.67 -19.87 12.90
CA ALA A 331 1.26 -19.43 14.16
C ALA A 331 0.20 -19.00 15.17
N LYS A 332 0.49 -19.16 16.44
CA LYS A 332 -0.42 -18.72 17.52
C LYS A 332 -0.57 -17.20 17.53
N PRO A 333 -1.76 -16.66 17.88
CA PRO A 333 -1.94 -15.23 18.02
C PRO A 333 -1.04 -14.67 19.11
N ILE A 334 -0.38 -13.56 18.82
CA ILE A 334 0.55 -12.85 19.72
C ILE A 334 -0.05 -11.48 20.05
N PRO A 335 -0.19 -11.08 21.30
CA PRO A 335 -0.68 -9.75 21.66
C PRO A 335 0.38 -8.67 21.48
N GLY A 336 -0.05 -7.43 21.26
CA GLY A 336 0.80 -6.24 21.38
C GLY A 336 1.56 -5.80 20.14
N HIS A 337 1.54 -6.57 19.04
CA HIS A 337 2.26 -6.24 17.80
C HIS A 337 1.55 -5.20 16.89
N ASN A 338 0.48 -4.58 17.36
CA ASN A 338 -0.24 -3.52 16.63
C ASN A 338 -0.51 -3.87 15.15
N ASN A 339 -1.23 -4.97 14.89
CA ASN A 339 -1.48 -5.46 13.53
C ASN A 339 -0.18 -5.63 12.70
N PHE A 340 0.82 -6.27 13.28
CA PHE A 340 2.14 -6.56 12.67
C PHE A 340 2.98 -5.32 12.32
N GLN A 341 2.61 -4.14 12.81
CA GLN A 341 3.38 -2.91 12.62
C GLN A 341 4.54 -2.80 13.63
N ASP A 342 4.41 -3.39 14.81
CA ASP A 342 5.47 -3.47 15.81
C ASP A 342 6.15 -4.85 15.77
N VAL A 343 7.18 -4.95 14.95
CA VAL A 343 7.97 -6.19 14.79
C VAL A 343 8.74 -6.54 16.06
N THR A 344 9.18 -5.53 16.82
CA THR A 344 9.94 -5.76 18.06
C THR A 344 9.10 -6.53 19.07
N ARG A 345 7.90 -6.03 19.36
CA ARG A 345 6.98 -6.71 20.26
C ARG A 345 6.51 -8.06 19.74
N PHE A 346 6.35 -8.21 18.41
CA PHE A 346 6.05 -9.50 17.82
C PHE A 346 7.13 -10.53 18.15
N LEU A 347 8.41 -10.18 17.96
CA LEU A 347 9.53 -11.09 18.24
C LEU A 347 9.74 -11.33 19.74
N GLU A 348 9.64 -10.29 20.57
CA GLU A 348 9.78 -10.39 22.02
C GLU A 348 8.71 -11.27 22.67
N ASN A 349 7.48 -11.19 22.19
CA ASN A 349 6.37 -12.01 22.66
C ASN A 349 6.35 -13.43 22.08
N GLY A 350 7.43 -13.84 21.40
CA GLY A 350 7.59 -15.19 20.88
C GLY A 350 6.90 -15.44 19.53
N GLY A 351 6.82 -14.42 18.70
CA GLY A 351 6.28 -14.53 17.34
C GLY A 351 6.91 -15.67 16.57
N GLN A 352 6.09 -16.42 15.84
CA GLN A 352 6.50 -17.60 15.08
C GLN A 352 6.63 -17.28 13.59
N ARG A 353 7.61 -17.90 12.95
CA ARG A 353 7.80 -17.86 11.50
C ARG A 353 6.69 -18.65 10.80
N GLY A 354 6.21 -18.15 9.66
CA GLY A 354 5.17 -18.80 8.87
C GLY A 354 3.87 -18.01 8.83
N PRO A 355 2.78 -18.63 8.33
CA PRO A 355 1.46 -18.01 8.28
C PRO A 355 0.98 -17.65 9.68
N GLN A 356 0.49 -16.43 9.86
CA GLN A 356 -0.02 -15.93 11.13
C GLN A 356 -1.52 -16.20 11.24
N PHE A 357 -2.00 -16.43 12.46
CA PHE A 357 -3.44 -16.63 12.71
C PHE A 357 -4.23 -15.34 12.47
N ASP A 358 -3.73 -14.23 13.03
CA ASP A 358 -4.36 -12.93 12.92
C ASP A 358 -4.28 -12.38 11.50
N VAL A 359 -5.33 -11.72 11.07
CA VAL A 359 -5.46 -11.14 9.73
C VAL A 359 -5.57 -9.62 9.79
N LEU A 360 -5.19 -8.96 8.71
CA LEU A 360 -5.37 -7.54 8.53
C LEU A 360 -6.74 -7.26 7.90
N LYS A 361 -7.53 -6.43 8.57
CA LYS A 361 -8.80 -5.91 8.04
C LYS A 361 -8.55 -4.76 7.07
N PRO A 362 -9.58 -4.26 6.34
CA PRO A 362 -9.43 -3.07 5.50
C PRO A 362 -8.78 -1.90 6.23
N GLY A 363 -7.78 -1.30 5.59
CA GLY A 363 -7.00 -0.20 6.18
C GLY A 363 -5.61 -0.08 5.59
N THR A 364 -4.85 0.89 6.09
CA THR A 364 -3.45 1.15 5.71
C THR A 364 -2.53 0.77 6.85
N TYR A 365 -1.48 0.00 6.55
CA TYR A 365 -0.57 -0.56 7.53
C TYR A 365 0.89 -0.28 7.17
N TYR A 366 1.65 0.19 8.15
CA TYR A 366 3.09 0.44 8.05
C TYR A 366 3.86 -0.81 8.48
N ILE A 367 3.96 -1.77 7.58
CA ILE A 367 4.52 -3.10 7.87
C ILE A 367 5.90 -3.25 7.26
N ASN A 368 6.87 -3.71 8.04
CA ASN A 368 8.19 -4.08 7.55
C ASN A 368 8.09 -5.26 6.58
N SER A 369 8.25 -5.00 5.28
CA SER A 369 8.12 -6.01 4.23
C SER A 369 9.26 -7.03 4.19
N LEU A 370 10.34 -6.80 4.93
CA LEU A 370 11.39 -7.81 5.12
C LEU A 370 10.99 -8.84 6.17
N MET A 371 10.18 -8.42 7.15
CA MET A 371 9.66 -9.31 8.20
C MET A 371 8.39 -10.02 7.79
N PHE A 372 7.44 -9.29 7.20
CA PHE A 372 6.14 -9.84 6.85
C PHE A 372 5.84 -9.70 5.37
N SER A 373 5.30 -10.75 4.77
CA SER A 373 4.58 -10.66 3.51
C SER A 373 3.08 -10.71 3.78
N VAL A 374 2.32 -9.96 3.01
CA VAL A 374 0.87 -9.88 3.12
C VAL A 374 0.25 -10.30 1.80
N GLU A 375 -0.57 -11.34 1.85
CA GLU A 375 -1.35 -11.84 0.72
C GLU A 375 -2.78 -11.33 0.85
N LEU A 376 -3.32 -10.74 -0.22
CA LEU A 376 -4.71 -10.30 -0.24
C LEU A 376 -5.64 -11.44 -0.62
N ASP A 377 -6.69 -11.63 0.18
CA ASP A 377 -7.76 -12.58 -0.09
C ASP A 377 -9.13 -11.91 -0.01
N ASN A 378 -10.16 -12.60 -0.51
CA ASN A 378 -11.53 -12.11 -0.39
C ASN A 378 -12.08 -12.38 1.00
N VAL A 379 -12.92 -11.48 1.50
CA VAL A 379 -13.72 -11.74 2.69
C VAL A 379 -14.81 -12.76 2.38
N ALA A 380 -15.21 -13.55 3.36
CA ALA A 380 -16.39 -14.38 3.23
C ALA A 380 -17.64 -13.52 3.46
N VAL A 381 -18.41 -13.31 2.39
CA VAL A 381 -19.69 -12.58 2.44
C VAL A 381 -20.80 -13.59 2.52
N VAL A 382 -21.60 -13.51 3.56
CA VAL A 382 -22.80 -14.32 3.75
C VAL A 382 -24.00 -13.40 3.60
N GLU A 383 -24.80 -13.62 2.57
CA GLU A 383 -25.97 -12.82 2.26
C GLU A 383 -27.19 -13.27 3.07
N ARG A 384 -28.27 -12.49 3.00
CA ARG A 384 -29.54 -12.88 3.62
C ARG A 384 -30.05 -14.14 2.93
N GLY A 385 -30.44 -15.12 3.74
CA GLY A 385 -30.87 -16.42 3.23
C GLY A 385 -29.74 -17.42 3.00
N GLN A 386 -28.52 -17.06 3.38
CA GLN A 386 -27.35 -17.93 3.35
C GLN A 386 -26.78 -18.12 4.74
N VAL A 387 -26.01 -19.20 4.91
CA VAL A 387 -25.14 -19.43 6.06
C VAL A 387 -23.77 -19.89 5.58
N ALA A 388 -22.73 -19.55 6.34
CA ALA A 388 -21.41 -20.12 6.09
C ALA A 388 -21.12 -21.26 7.08
N VAL A 389 -20.85 -22.44 6.53
CA VAL A 389 -20.28 -23.56 7.25
C VAL A 389 -18.77 -23.39 7.28
N VAL A 390 -18.20 -23.21 8.46
CA VAL A 390 -16.77 -22.98 8.62
C VAL A 390 -16.07 -24.30 8.92
N VAL A 391 -15.06 -24.62 8.13
CA VAL A 391 -14.13 -25.73 8.40
C VAL A 391 -12.87 -25.15 9.01
N SER A 392 -12.52 -25.60 10.22
CA SER A 392 -11.32 -25.16 10.93
C SER A 392 -10.17 -26.15 10.70
N ASN A 393 -9.03 -25.62 10.21
CA ASN A 393 -7.76 -26.35 10.12
C ASN A 393 -6.93 -26.20 11.41
N VAL A 394 -7.40 -25.42 12.38
CA VAL A 394 -6.72 -25.10 13.63
C VAL A 394 -7.57 -25.51 14.84
N GLY A 395 -6.93 -25.63 15.99
CA GLY A 395 -7.60 -26.02 17.22
C GLY A 395 -7.17 -27.40 17.69
N MET A 396 -7.86 -27.89 18.71
CA MET A 396 -7.61 -29.22 19.27
C MET A 396 -8.03 -30.32 18.29
N GLU A 397 -7.35 -31.45 18.34
CA GLU A 397 -7.83 -32.61 17.60
C GLU A 397 -9.13 -33.12 18.21
N PRO A 398 -10.11 -33.51 17.38
CA PRO A 398 -11.36 -34.04 17.87
C PRO A 398 -11.12 -35.34 18.72
N PRO A 399 -11.74 -35.46 19.88
CA PRO A 399 -11.50 -36.59 20.78
C PRO A 399 -11.83 -37.96 20.13
N HIS A 400 -12.73 -37.98 19.16
CA HIS A 400 -13.12 -39.18 18.43
C HIS A 400 -12.05 -39.73 17.48
N ILE A 401 -11.13 -38.91 17.01
CA ILE A 401 -10.02 -39.39 16.16
C ILE A 401 -9.07 -40.27 16.94
N HIS A 402 -8.78 -39.95 18.20
CA HIS A 402 -7.96 -40.77 19.08
C HIS A 402 -8.60 -42.11 19.41
N GLU A 403 -9.94 -42.16 19.60
CA GLU A 403 -10.66 -43.43 19.83
C GLU A 403 -10.67 -44.29 18.58
N ILE A 404 -10.77 -43.70 17.38
CA ILE A 404 -10.74 -44.46 16.13
C ILE A 404 -9.33 -44.97 15.86
N ALA A 405 -8.30 -44.12 15.99
CA ALA A 405 -6.91 -44.55 15.83
C ALA A 405 -6.56 -45.70 16.81
N LYS A 406 -7.07 -45.63 18.03
CA LYS A 406 -6.90 -46.70 19.03
C LYS A 406 -7.63 -47.98 18.63
N LYS A 407 -8.85 -47.88 18.12
CA LYS A 407 -9.62 -49.04 17.63
C LYS A 407 -9.03 -49.66 16.37
N VAL A 408 -8.48 -48.83 15.45
CA VAL A 408 -7.78 -49.33 14.25
C VAL A 408 -6.48 -50.00 14.65
N ALA A 409 -5.69 -49.42 15.56
CA ALA A 409 -4.48 -50.04 16.07
C ALA A 409 -4.74 -51.32 16.88
N GLU A 410 -5.84 -51.35 17.63
CA GLU A 410 -6.29 -52.56 18.34
C GLU A 410 -6.81 -53.64 17.38
N ALA A 411 -7.43 -53.24 16.25
CA ALA A 411 -7.88 -54.20 15.22
C ALA A 411 -6.72 -54.75 14.38
N GLU A 412 -5.71 -53.95 14.08
CA GLU A 412 -4.50 -54.41 13.37
C GLU A 412 -3.63 -55.37 14.20
N ILE A 413 -3.73 -55.32 15.54
CA ILE A 413 -2.98 -56.23 16.45
C ILE A 413 -3.68 -57.60 16.62
N THR A 414 -4.97 -57.69 16.34
CA THR A 414 -5.75 -58.93 16.54
C THR A 414 -5.85 -59.82 15.31
N ASP A 415 -5.39 -59.41 14.12
CA ASP A 415 -5.53 -60.19 12.87
C ASP A 415 -4.20 -60.48 12.17
N ILE A 416 -3.17 -60.90 12.92
CA ILE A 416 -2.00 -61.54 12.33
C ILE A 416 -1.93 -63.00 12.78
N THR A 417 -2.78 -63.84 12.22
CA THR A 417 -2.49 -65.26 11.98
C THR A 417 -2.57 -65.52 10.46
N PRO A 418 -1.51 -66.03 9.83
CA PRO A 418 -1.53 -66.21 8.39
C PRO A 418 -2.23 -67.54 8.06
N GLU A 419 -3.50 -67.49 7.73
CA GLU A 419 -4.11 -68.53 6.92
C GLU A 419 -4.18 -68.06 5.47
N VAL A 420 -3.30 -68.63 4.67
CA VAL A 420 -3.29 -68.52 3.22
C VAL A 420 -4.53 -69.24 2.66
N THR A 421 -5.55 -68.45 2.33
CA THR A 421 -6.59 -68.87 1.40
C THR A 421 -6.73 -67.82 0.30
N THR A 422 -6.28 -68.24 -0.87
CA THR A 422 -6.48 -67.53 -2.15
C THR A 422 -7.97 -67.44 -2.45
N ASP A 423 -8.55 -66.26 -2.20
CA ASP A 423 -9.84 -65.87 -2.78
C ASP A 423 -9.82 -64.39 -3.09
N GLU A 424 -9.62 -64.07 -4.36
CA GLU A 424 -9.45 -62.71 -4.90
C GLU A 424 -10.74 -61.86 -4.91
N SER A 425 -11.77 -62.23 -4.16
CA SER A 425 -13.06 -61.54 -4.17
C SER A 425 -13.41 -60.79 -2.88
N LYS A 426 -12.48 -60.62 -1.93
CA LYS A 426 -12.74 -59.96 -0.64
C LYS A 426 -11.79 -58.81 -0.34
N ASN A 427 -11.34 -58.07 -1.33
CA ASN A 427 -10.84 -56.73 -1.09
C ASN A 427 -12.00 -55.70 -1.08
N ALA A 428 -13.03 -56.00 -0.33
CA ALA A 428 -13.89 -54.97 0.20
C ALA A 428 -13.08 -54.27 1.30
N GLU A 429 -12.45 -53.14 0.96
CA GLU A 429 -12.01 -52.15 1.93
C GLU A 429 -13.07 -52.07 3.03
N THR A 430 -12.73 -52.51 4.22
CA THR A 430 -13.53 -52.22 5.41
C THR A 430 -13.42 -50.71 5.62
N ARG A 431 -14.15 -49.97 4.84
CA ARG A 431 -14.42 -48.55 5.13
C ARG A 431 -15.18 -48.59 6.44
N ILE A 432 -14.47 -48.33 7.52
CA ILE A 432 -15.10 -48.02 8.79
C ILE A 432 -15.96 -46.79 8.46
N ASP A 433 -17.28 -47.00 8.38
CA ASP A 433 -18.25 -45.93 8.22
C ASP A 433 -18.25 -45.13 9.51
N VAL A 434 -17.27 -44.22 9.58
CA VAL A 434 -17.17 -43.22 10.64
C VAL A 434 -18.34 -42.28 10.39
N GLY A 435 -19.43 -42.51 11.12
CA GLY A 435 -20.66 -41.74 10.95
C GLY A 435 -20.34 -40.25 10.87
N ILE A 436 -20.98 -39.54 9.94
CA ILE A 436 -20.72 -38.15 9.58
C ILE A 436 -20.74 -37.21 10.75
N GLU A 437 -21.54 -37.50 11.74
CA GLU A 437 -21.63 -36.76 13.00
C GLU A 437 -20.25 -36.64 13.71
N ARG A 438 -19.29 -37.51 13.39
CA ARG A 438 -17.93 -37.47 13.94
C ARG A 438 -17.03 -36.43 13.25
N TYR A 439 -17.39 -35.93 12.10
CA TYR A 439 -16.64 -34.88 11.41
C TYR A 439 -17.15 -33.46 11.73
N VAL A 440 -18.36 -33.35 12.29
CA VAL A 440 -18.92 -32.09 12.78
C VAL A 440 -18.52 -31.93 14.24
N VAL A 441 -17.79 -30.83 14.53
CA VAL A 441 -17.17 -30.64 15.84
C VAL A 441 -17.62 -29.32 16.48
N PRO A 442 -17.63 -29.22 17.80
CA PRO A 442 -17.84 -27.97 18.50
C PRO A 442 -16.72 -26.97 18.21
N LYS A 443 -16.97 -25.67 18.49
CA LYS A 443 -15.98 -24.63 18.36
C LYS A 443 -14.71 -24.90 19.17
N GLY A 444 -13.55 -24.68 18.56
CA GLY A 444 -12.24 -24.92 19.18
C GLY A 444 -11.56 -26.22 18.76
N TYR A 445 -12.24 -27.08 18.04
CA TYR A 445 -11.69 -28.31 17.47
C TYR A 445 -11.45 -28.17 15.96
N ARG A 446 -10.47 -28.90 15.43
CA ARG A 446 -10.24 -29.05 13.98
C ARG A 446 -11.38 -29.82 13.34
N GLY A 447 -11.90 -29.33 12.21
CA GLY A 447 -13.00 -29.96 11.48
C GLY A 447 -14.11 -28.99 11.13
N ILE A 448 -15.23 -29.54 10.68
CA ILE A 448 -16.41 -28.77 10.29
C ILE A 448 -17.12 -28.29 11.56
N GLN A 449 -17.23 -26.98 11.71
CA GLN A 449 -17.84 -26.40 12.89
C GLN A 449 -19.36 -26.64 12.89
N GLN A 450 -19.91 -27.07 14.04
CA GLN A 450 -21.35 -27.28 14.21
C GLN A 450 -22.12 -25.94 14.12
N GLU A 451 -21.54 -24.86 14.64
CA GLU A 451 -22.14 -23.53 14.59
C GLU A 451 -21.88 -22.90 13.21
N VAL A 452 -22.94 -22.48 12.55
CA VAL A 452 -22.85 -21.77 11.27
C VAL A 452 -22.77 -20.27 11.47
N ALA A 453 -22.07 -19.59 10.59
CA ALA A 453 -22.03 -18.14 10.58
C ALA A 453 -23.22 -17.60 9.75
N GLY A 454 -24.02 -16.71 10.36
CA GLY A 454 -25.17 -16.08 9.73
C GLY A 454 -24.78 -14.94 8.77
N PRO A 455 -25.75 -14.18 8.25
CA PRO A 455 -25.49 -13.07 7.34
C PRO A 455 -24.52 -12.03 7.90
N GLY A 456 -23.51 -11.68 7.12
CA GLY A 456 -22.47 -10.74 7.51
C GLY A 456 -21.20 -10.84 6.68
N ILE A 457 -20.21 -10.01 7.01
CA ILE A 457 -18.89 -10.03 6.40
C ILE A 457 -17.89 -10.60 7.40
N TYR A 458 -17.17 -11.64 7.00
CA TYR A 458 -16.23 -12.36 7.85
C TYR A 458 -14.82 -12.27 7.28
N TYR A 459 -13.91 -11.71 8.08
CA TYR A 459 -12.48 -11.61 7.75
C TYR A 459 -11.78 -12.87 8.23
N LEU A 460 -11.86 -13.92 7.43
CA LEU A 460 -11.32 -15.23 7.78
C LEU A 460 -9.91 -15.41 7.21
N ASN A 461 -9.05 -16.00 8.03
CA ASN A 461 -7.78 -16.51 7.53
C ASN A 461 -8.02 -17.83 6.80
N ARG A 462 -7.95 -17.87 5.48
CA ARG A 462 -8.20 -19.09 4.71
C ARG A 462 -7.20 -20.20 4.95
N ARG A 463 -6.07 -19.93 5.57
CA ARG A 463 -5.13 -20.97 6.01
C ARG A 463 -5.60 -21.66 7.28
N ALA A 464 -6.35 -20.93 8.11
CA ALA A 464 -6.96 -21.46 9.33
C ALA A 464 -8.40 -21.93 9.11
N TYR A 465 -9.16 -21.24 8.25
CA TYR A 465 -10.59 -21.46 8.07
C TYR A 465 -10.99 -21.49 6.60
N ILE A 466 -11.84 -22.44 6.23
CA ILE A 466 -12.50 -22.48 4.92
C ILE A 466 -14.00 -22.27 5.16
N ALA A 467 -14.62 -21.33 4.48
CA ALA A 467 -16.05 -21.07 4.58
C ALA A 467 -16.78 -21.60 3.33
N TYR A 468 -17.73 -22.49 3.56
CA TYR A 468 -18.65 -22.99 2.55
C TYR A 468 -19.98 -22.23 2.69
N ILE A 469 -20.31 -21.43 1.69
CA ILE A 469 -21.58 -20.69 1.66
C ILE A 469 -22.68 -21.64 1.22
N VAL A 470 -23.74 -21.74 2.02
CA VAL A 470 -24.88 -22.62 1.81
C VAL A 470 -26.15 -21.79 1.81
N ASP A 471 -26.93 -21.86 0.72
CA ASP A 471 -28.25 -21.24 0.65
C ASP A 471 -29.24 -21.98 1.55
N THR A 472 -29.94 -21.22 2.39
CA THR A 472 -30.95 -21.75 3.32
C THR A 472 -32.38 -21.41 2.87
N THR A 473 -32.51 -20.72 1.77
CA THR A 473 -33.77 -20.48 1.06
C THR A 473 -34.15 -21.68 0.18
N ASN A 474 -35.36 -21.68 -0.34
CA ASN A 474 -35.78 -22.69 -1.28
C ASN A 474 -34.97 -22.59 -2.58
N ILE A 475 -34.33 -23.66 -2.95
CA ILE A 475 -33.56 -23.80 -4.20
C ILE A 475 -34.39 -24.64 -5.15
N THR A 476 -34.71 -24.08 -6.31
CA THR A 476 -35.43 -24.78 -7.38
C THR A 476 -34.44 -25.31 -8.42
N ILE A 477 -34.56 -26.57 -8.73
CA ILE A 477 -33.76 -27.27 -9.74
C ILE A 477 -34.72 -27.67 -10.85
N ASP A 478 -34.46 -27.20 -12.06
CA ASP A 478 -35.35 -27.36 -13.21
C ASP A 478 -34.78 -28.33 -14.24
N TRP A 479 -35.62 -29.24 -14.72
CA TRP A 479 -35.45 -30.07 -15.93
C TRP A 479 -36.50 -29.60 -16.94
N ASP A 480 -36.17 -28.61 -17.77
CA ASP A 480 -37.13 -28.01 -18.70
C ASP A 480 -36.45 -27.56 -19.98
N GLU A 481 -37.18 -27.57 -21.10
CA GLU A 481 -36.68 -27.21 -22.43
C GLU A 481 -36.76 -25.71 -22.73
N ALA A 482 -37.57 -24.96 -21.91
CA ALA A 482 -38.02 -23.61 -22.26
C ALA A 482 -37.13 -22.45 -21.79
N GLN A 483 -36.06 -22.71 -21.06
CA GLN A 483 -35.13 -21.68 -20.56
C GLN A 483 -33.70 -22.25 -20.52
N GLU A 484 -32.69 -21.41 -20.33
CA GLU A 484 -31.33 -21.84 -19.98
C GLU A 484 -31.33 -22.59 -18.63
N THR A 485 -32.02 -23.72 -18.63
CA THR A 485 -32.15 -24.57 -17.45
C THR A 485 -30.92 -25.45 -17.29
N ARG A 486 -30.65 -25.87 -16.06
CA ARG A 486 -29.45 -26.63 -15.73
C ARG A 486 -29.45 -28.03 -16.33
N PHE A 487 -30.64 -28.59 -16.54
CA PHE A 487 -30.81 -29.94 -17.09
C PHE A 487 -31.91 -30.00 -18.13
N ASP A 488 -31.68 -30.82 -19.17
CA ASP A 488 -32.67 -31.13 -20.16
C ASP A 488 -33.84 -31.91 -19.58
N PRO A 489 -35.04 -31.86 -20.18
CA PRO A 489 -36.17 -32.67 -19.75
C PRO A 489 -35.82 -34.17 -19.70
N LEU A 490 -36.38 -34.86 -18.73
CA LEU A 490 -36.13 -36.30 -18.55
C LEU A 490 -36.79 -37.10 -19.68
N LYS A 491 -36.00 -37.77 -20.52
CA LYS A 491 -36.45 -38.69 -21.55
C LYS A 491 -36.55 -40.10 -20.97
N VAL A 492 -37.73 -40.60 -20.81
CA VAL A 492 -38.00 -41.92 -20.19
C VAL A 492 -38.86 -42.75 -21.08
N VAL A 493 -38.69 -44.08 -21.06
CA VAL A 493 -39.44 -45.03 -21.86
C VAL A 493 -40.52 -45.69 -20.99
N SER A 494 -41.78 -45.62 -21.42
CA SER A 494 -42.90 -46.23 -20.77
C SER A 494 -42.96 -47.76 -20.95
N HIS A 495 -43.76 -48.46 -20.17
CA HIS A 495 -43.96 -49.91 -20.28
C HIS A 495 -44.40 -50.37 -21.65
N ASP A 496 -45.19 -49.55 -22.38
CA ASP A 496 -45.69 -49.80 -23.70
C ASP A 496 -44.71 -49.36 -24.83
N GLY A 497 -43.46 -49.00 -24.45
CA GLY A 497 -42.34 -48.72 -25.37
C GLY A 497 -42.32 -47.31 -25.97
N PHE A 498 -43.13 -46.37 -25.49
CA PHE A 498 -43.13 -44.98 -25.92
C PHE A 498 -42.13 -44.16 -25.13
N GLU A 499 -41.34 -43.34 -25.82
CA GLU A 499 -40.48 -42.34 -25.22
C GLU A 499 -41.34 -41.12 -24.84
N ILE A 500 -41.33 -40.77 -23.56
CA ILE A 500 -42.00 -39.58 -23.05
C ILE A 500 -40.99 -38.59 -22.48
N SER A 501 -41.18 -37.33 -22.75
CA SER A 501 -40.37 -36.25 -22.19
C SER A 501 -41.09 -35.63 -21.00
N VAL A 502 -40.43 -35.59 -19.84
CA VAL A 502 -41.00 -35.12 -18.58
C VAL A 502 -40.21 -33.94 -18.07
N SER A 503 -40.83 -32.76 -18.02
CA SER A 503 -40.27 -31.58 -17.35
C SER A 503 -40.60 -31.61 -15.86
N VAL A 504 -39.56 -31.52 -15.03
CA VAL A 504 -39.65 -31.66 -13.58
C VAL A 504 -39.00 -30.46 -12.90
N LYS A 505 -39.60 -30.01 -11.80
CA LYS A 505 -38.99 -29.05 -10.86
C LYS A 505 -38.88 -29.68 -9.49
N VAL A 506 -37.70 -29.64 -8.94
CA VAL A 506 -37.42 -30.13 -7.57
C VAL A 506 -37.04 -28.95 -6.71
N VAL A 507 -37.79 -28.74 -5.65
CA VAL A 507 -37.53 -27.67 -4.69
C VAL A 507 -36.97 -28.28 -3.42
N ILE A 508 -35.76 -27.87 -3.08
CA ILE A 508 -35.07 -28.31 -1.87
C ILE A 508 -34.80 -27.14 -0.96
N ARG A 509 -34.52 -27.43 0.29
CA ARG A 509 -34.11 -26.47 1.29
C ARG A 509 -33.09 -27.09 2.24
N VAL A 510 -32.04 -26.32 2.55
CA VAL A 510 -31.08 -26.70 3.58
C VAL A 510 -31.34 -25.86 4.82
N ARG A 511 -31.67 -26.49 5.94
CA ARG A 511 -31.84 -25.76 7.19
C ARG A 511 -30.48 -25.37 7.77
N PRO A 512 -30.35 -24.19 8.42
CA PRO A 512 -29.09 -23.71 8.99
C PRO A 512 -28.42 -24.73 9.93
N ASP A 513 -29.20 -25.42 10.78
CA ASP A 513 -28.71 -26.42 11.71
C ASP A 513 -28.22 -27.70 11.04
N GLN A 514 -28.68 -27.99 9.81
CA GLN A 514 -28.31 -29.19 9.05
C GLN A 514 -27.19 -28.92 8.01
N ALA A 515 -26.89 -27.64 7.73
CA ALA A 515 -25.87 -27.27 6.76
C ALA A 515 -24.47 -27.86 7.04
N PRO A 516 -23.96 -27.91 8.29
CA PRO A 516 -22.68 -28.55 8.59
C PRO A 516 -22.65 -30.06 8.21
N TYR A 517 -23.73 -30.76 8.45
CA TYR A 517 -23.83 -32.20 8.16
C TYR A 517 -23.94 -32.44 6.65
N MET A 518 -24.66 -31.59 5.93
CA MET A 518 -24.72 -31.62 4.46
C MET A 518 -23.32 -31.43 3.87
N VAL A 519 -22.59 -30.37 4.34
CA VAL A 519 -21.23 -30.10 3.88
C VAL A 519 -20.29 -31.27 4.22
N ALA A 520 -20.44 -31.88 5.40
CA ALA A 520 -19.64 -33.03 5.78
C ALA A 520 -19.82 -34.22 4.82
N LYS A 521 -21.06 -34.47 4.33
CA LYS A 521 -21.37 -35.58 3.42
C LYS A 521 -21.00 -35.37 1.96
N ILE A 522 -21.28 -34.19 1.45
CA ILE A 522 -21.24 -33.93 0.01
C ILE A 522 -20.39 -32.74 -0.40
N GLY A 523 -19.98 -31.91 0.56
CA GLY A 523 -19.10 -30.76 0.34
C GLY A 523 -19.84 -29.49 -0.09
N SER A 524 -20.68 -29.54 -1.10
CA SER A 524 -21.36 -28.35 -1.62
C SER A 524 -22.77 -28.69 -2.17
N ILE A 525 -23.62 -27.65 -2.22
CA ILE A 525 -24.95 -27.78 -2.86
C ILE A 525 -24.79 -28.19 -4.34
N GLN A 526 -23.77 -27.69 -5.02
CA GLN A 526 -23.48 -28.05 -6.40
C GLN A 526 -23.29 -29.57 -6.57
N ASN A 527 -22.44 -30.15 -5.72
CA ASN A 527 -22.19 -31.60 -5.73
C ASN A 527 -23.46 -32.37 -5.39
N LEU A 528 -24.28 -31.88 -4.44
CA LEU A 528 -25.55 -32.46 -4.10
C LEU A 528 -26.48 -32.56 -5.31
N ILE A 529 -26.58 -31.48 -6.08
CA ILE A 529 -27.42 -31.43 -7.27
C ILE A 529 -26.91 -32.39 -8.34
N GLU A 530 -25.63 -32.37 -8.65
CA GLU A 530 -25.03 -33.12 -9.75
C GLU A 530 -24.89 -34.63 -9.46
N HIS A 531 -24.48 -34.96 -8.23
CA HIS A 531 -24.14 -36.35 -7.89
C HIS A 531 -25.23 -37.09 -7.14
N VAL A 532 -26.21 -36.40 -6.55
CA VAL A 532 -27.29 -37.04 -5.78
C VAL A 532 -28.64 -36.77 -6.41
N ILE A 533 -29.05 -35.50 -6.53
CA ILE A 533 -30.42 -35.17 -6.94
C ILE A 533 -30.67 -35.55 -8.39
N HIS A 534 -29.80 -35.15 -9.31
CA HIS A 534 -30.00 -35.42 -10.72
C HIS A 534 -30.07 -36.92 -11.03
N PRO A 535 -29.11 -37.78 -10.62
CA PRO A 535 -29.20 -39.21 -10.86
C PRO A 535 -30.40 -39.89 -10.15
N MET A 536 -30.76 -39.41 -8.96
CA MET A 536 -31.89 -39.92 -8.19
C MET A 536 -33.22 -39.63 -8.91
N ILE A 537 -33.44 -38.40 -9.36
CA ILE A 537 -34.66 -38.01 -10.06
C ILE A 537 -34.74 -38.74 -11.40
N ASP A 538 -33.67 -38.77 -12.21
CA ASP A 538 -33.62 -39.50 -13.47
C ASP A 538 -33.97 -40.99 -13.25
N SER A 539 -33.33 -41.66 -12.30
CA SER A 539 -33.61 -43.05 -11.98
C SER A 539 -35.04 -43.27 -11.46
N SER A 540 -35.58 -42.35 -10.66
CA SER A 540 -36.93 -42.45 -10.14
C SER A 540 -37.97 -42.40 -11.24
N PHE A 541 -37.87 -41.40 -12.12
CA PHE A 541 -38.82 -41.26 -13.22
C PHE A 541 -38.69 -42.37 -14.29
N ARG A 542 -37.47 -42.84 -14.59
CA ARG A 542 -37.26 -44.03 -15.45
C ARG A 542 -37.95 -45.27 -14.92
N ASN A 543 -37.78 -45.54 -13.60
CA ASN A 543 -38.41 -46.71 -13.00
C ASN A 543 -39.94 -46.61 -12.99
N GLN A 544 -40.48 -45.43 -12.72
CA GLN A 544 -41.92 -45.17 -12.73
C GLN A 544 -42.51 -45.32 -14.13
N ALA A 545 -41.85 -44.71 -15.12
CA ALA A 545 -42.31 -44.79 -16.51
C ALA A 545 -42.27 -46.22 -17.04
N SER A 546 -41.24 -46.99 -16.75
CA SER A 546 -41.12 -48.41 -17.16
C SER A 546 -42.18 -49.34 -16.57
N ALA A 547 -42.79 -48.95 -15.43
CA ALA A 547 -43.85 -49.70 -14.77
C ALA A 547 -45.28 -49.33 -15.26
N THR A 548 -45.43 -48.24 -16.01
CA THR A 548 -46.76 -47.66 -16.33
C THR A 548 -46.84 -47.34 -17.82
N SER A 549 -48.00 -47.48 -18.45
CA SER A 549 -48.22 -47.04 -19.86
C SER A 549 -48.11 -45.51 -19.96
N ALA A 550 -47.66 -45.03 -21.12
CA ALA A 550 -47.48 -43.60 -21.38
C ALA A 550 -48.72 -42.74 -21.07
N MET A 551 -49.90 -43.27 -21.43
CA MET A 551 -51.19 -42.62 -21.15
C MET A 551 -51.56 -42.61 -19.67
N ASN A 552 -51.38 -43.68 -18.95
CA ASN A 552 -51.64 -43.77 -17.49
C ASN A 552 -50.64 -42.89 -16.72
N PHE A 553 -49.39 -42.82 -17.17
CA PHE A 553 -48.42 -41.95 -16.56
C PHE A 553 -48.84 -40.44 -16.64
N MET A 554 -49.41 -40.06 -17.79
CA MET A 554 -49.95 -38.70 -17.93
C MET A 554 -51.22 -38.47 -17.13
N GLN A 555 -52.14 -39.44 -17.10
CA GLN A 555 -53.42 -39.32 -16.40
C GLN A 555 -53.24 -39.36 -14.88
N ASN A 556 -52.35 -40.20 -14.38
CA ASN A 556 -52.08 -40.35 -12.94
C ASN A 556 -50.88 -39.50 -12.49
N ARG A 557 -50.66 -38.38 -13.14
CA ARG A 557 -49.51 -37.47 -12.88
C ARG A 557 -49.35 -37.18 -11.40
N HIS A 558 -50.45 -37.00 -10.66
CA HIS A 558 -50.39 -36.71 -9.22
C HIS A 558 -49.82 -37.86 -8.37
N GLU A 559 -50.19 -39.11 -8.67
CA GLU A 559 -49.69 -40.31 -8.01
C GLU A 559 -48.20 -40.50 -8.32
N GLU A 560 -47.79 -40.33 -9.55
CA GLU A 560 -46.37 -40.47 -9.98
C GLU A 560 -45.49 -39.37 -9.35
N GLN A 561 -46.05 -38.16 -9.25
CA GLN A 561 -45.39 -37.09 -8.52
C GLN A 561 -45.18 -37.42 -7.05
N GLN A 562 -46.20 -37.94 -6.38
CA GLN A 562 -46.15 -38.28 -4.96
C GLN A 562 -45.17 -39.45 -4.70
N LYS A 563 -45.13 -40.48 -5.55
CA LYS A 563 -44.13 -41.54 -5.46
C LYS A 563 -42.71 -41.04 -5.61
N ALA A 564 -42.47 -40.12 -6.55
CA ALA A 564 -41.19 -39.49 -6.76
C ALA A 564 -40.78 -38.64 -5.53
N GLU A 565 -41.74 -37.87 -4.99
CA GLU A 565 -41.52 -37.05 -3.79
C GLU A 565 -41.16 -37.90 -2.56
N ASP A 566 -41.92 -38.98 -2.28
CA ASP A 566 -41.67 -39.86 -1.14
C ASP A 566 -40.30 -40.56 -1.22
N ARG A 567 -39.89 -40.93 -2.43
CA ARG A 567 -38.57 -41.52 -2.66
C ARG A 567 -37.47 -40.48 -2.50
N ALA A 568 -37.62 -39.33 -3.09
CA ALA A 568 -36.64 -38.25 -3.01
C ALA A 568 -36.48 -37.73 -1.57
N ARG A 569 -37.58 -37.64 -0.81
CA ARG A 569 -37.56 -37.26 0.60
C ARG A 569 -36.70 -38.17 1.44
N ARG A 570 -36.88 -39.51 1.29
CA ARG A 570 -36.09 -40.52 2.03
C ARG A 570 -34.61 -40.50 1.67
N GLU A 571 -34.29 -40.27 0.40
CA GLU A 571 -32.91 -40.23 -0.02
C GLU A 571 -32.22 -38.91 0.42
N LEU A 572 -32.88 -37.76 0.30
CA LEU A 572 -32.33 -36.46 0.67
C LEU A 572 -32.16 -36.30 2.19
N GLU A 573 -33.01 -36.98 2.98
CA GLU A 573 -32.87 -36.99 4.44
C GLU A 573 -31.52 -37.57 4.87
N LYS A 574 -30.96 -38.53 4.13
CA LYS A 574 -29.63 -39.07 4.39
C LYS A 574 -28.53 -38.01 4.23
N TYR A 575 -28.75 -37.00 3.45
CA TYR A 575 -27.84 -35.88 3.23
C TYR A 575 -28.17 -34.64 4.03
N HIS A 576 -29.10 -34.73 4.97
CA HIS A 576 -29.57 -33.59 5.81
C HIS A 576 -30.18 -32.44 5.01
N VAL A 577 -30.86 -32.77 3.92
CA VAL A 577 -31.52 -31.80 3.06
C VAL A 577 -33.03 -32.05 3.05
N GLU A 578 -33.81 -31.01 3.25
CA GLU A 578 -35.26 -31.04 3.23
C GLU A 578 -35.78 -30.96 1.80
N LEU A 579 -36.58 -31.93 1.38
CA LEU A 579 -37.33 -31.82 0.16
C LEU A 579 -38.61 -31.02 0.43
N VAL A 580 -38.78 -29.91 -0.26
CA VAL A 580 -40.00 -29.10 -0.19
C VAL A 580 -41.06 -29.67 -1.09
N SER A 581 -40.73 -29.92 -2.37
CA SER A 581 -41.64 -30.52 -3.34
C SER A 581 -40.95 -31.05 -4.58
N VAL A 582 -41.55 -32.03 -5.22
CA VAL A 582 -41.23 -32.44 -6.58
C VAL A 582 -42.45 -32.13 -7.44
N LEU A 583 -42.25 -31.38 -8.50
CA LEU A 583 -43.34 -30.93 -9.37
C LEU A 583 -43.12 -31.41 -10.80
N ILE A 584 -44.08 -32.15 -11.34
CA ILE A 584 -44.05 -32.49 -12.77
C ILE A 584 -44.69 -31.30 -13.49
N CYS A 585 -43.99 -30.57 -14.34
CA CYS A 585 -44.49 -29.38 -15.01
C CYS A 585 -45.23 -29.74 -16.32
N GLN A 586 -44.54 -30.53 -17.16
CA GLN A 586 -45.08 -30.94 -18.46
C GLN A 586 -44.71 -32.39 -18.74
N ILE A 587 -45.62 -33.11 -19.36
CA ILE A 587 -45.41 -34.42 -19.92
C ILE A 587 -45.69 -34.34 -21.39
N GLN A 588 -44.71 -34.55 -22.24
CA GLN A 588 -44.86 -34.55 -23.70
C GLN A 588 -44.91 -36.02 -24.16
N LEU A 589 -46.01 -36.36 -24.80
CA LEU A 589 -46.19 -37.65 -25.44
C LEU A 589 -45.80 -37.58 -26.90
N PRO A 590 -45.37 -38.69 -27.53
CA PRO A 590 -45.10 -38.73 -28.98
C PRO A 590 -46.35 -38.39 -29.76
N GLU A 591 -46.20 -37.62 -30.85
CA GLU A 591 -47.31 -37.16 -31.69
C GLU A 591 -48.18 -38.31 -32.22
N ASN A 592 -47.58 -39.44 -32.54
CA ASN A 592 -48.28 -40.62 -33.04
C ASN A 592 -49.27 -41.17 -31.99
N LEU A 593 -48.92 -41.22 -30.72
CA LEU A 593 -49.79 -41.67 -29.65
C LEU A 593 -50.93 -40.66 -29.43
N MET A 594 -50.60 -39.37 -29.48
CA MET A 594 -51.63 -38.30 -29.32
C MET A 594 -52.63 -38.34 -30.46
N LYS A 595 -52.22 -38.52 -31.70
CA LYS A 595 -53.11 -38.65 -32.83
C LYS A 595 -54.07 -39.84 -32.70
N THR A 596 -53.54 -41.05 -32.41
CA THR A 596 -54.34 -42.26 -32.20
C THR A 596 -55.35 -42.14 -31.06
N GLN A 597 -54.95 -41.46 -29.95
CA GLN A 597 -55.85 -41.22 -28.82
C GLN A 597 -56.93 -40.16 -29.14
N THR A 598 -56.54 -39.14 -29.90
CA THR A 598 -57.48 -38.11 -30.32
C THR A 598 -58.57 -38.75 -31.26
N GLU A 599 -58.12 -39.56 -32.20
CA GLU A 599 -59.02 -40.33 -33.10
C GLU A 599 -59.96 -41.25 -32.29
N ARG A 600 -59.41 -41.94 -31.28
CA ARG A 600 -60.23 -42.82 -30.41
C ARG A 600 -61.24 -42.02 -29.58
N ILE A 601 -60.84 -40.88 -29.03
CA ILE A 601 -61.74 -40.00 -28.25
C ILE A 601 -62.81 -39.41 -29.16
N ILE A 602 -62.45 -38.98 -30.38
CA ILE A 602 -63.39 -38.48 -31.39
C ILE A 602 -64.39 -39.60 -31.74
N ALA A 603 -63.91 -40.80 -31.98
CA ALA A 603 -64.78 -41.95 -32.28
C ALA A 603 -65.71 -42.29 -31.10
N GLN A 604 -65.22 -42.24 -29.88
CA GLN A 604 -66.05 -42.41 -28.65
C GLN A 604 -67.06 -41.28 -28.45
N GLN A 605 -66.65 -40.03 -28.72
CA GLN A 605 -67.58 -38.88 -28.65
C GLN A 605 -68.65 -38.93 -29.77
N GLU A 606 -68.24 -39.34 -30.95
CA GLU A 606 -69.17 -39.59 -32.05
C GLU A 606 -70.18 -40.69 -31.66
N GLN A 607 -69.68 -41.80 -31.13
CA GLN A 607 -70.54 -42.87 -30.61
C GLN A 607 -71.45 -42.39 -29.51
N ALA A 608 -70.97 -41.59 -28.55
CA ALA A 608 -71.78 -40.99 -27.50
C ALA A 608 -72.81 -40.00 -28.07
N MET A 609 -72.43 -39.17 -29.02
CA MET A 609 -73.31 -38.28 -29.72
C MET A 609 -74.42 -39.03 -30.52
N TYR A 610 -74.05 -40.14 -31.17
CA TYR A 610 -75.06 -41.00 -31.85
C TYR A 610 -76.09 -41.57 -30.85
N VAL A 611 -75.60 -42.03 -29.68
CA VAL A 611 -76.48 -42.55 -28.61
C VAL A 611 -77.34 -41.42 -28.02
N GLU A 612 -76.79 -40.23 -27.88
CA GLU A 612 -77.51 -39.07 -27.33
C GLU A 612 -78.47 -38.50 -28.37
N GLN A 613 -78.16 -38.47 -29.65
CA GLN A 613 -79.05 -38.15 -30.73
C GLN A 613 -80.21 -39.14 -30.81
N GLN A 614 -79.96 -40.43 -30.62
CA GLN A 614 -81.04 -41.45 -30.54
C GLN A 614 -81.96 -41.20 -29.34
N LYS A 615 -81.39 -40.88 -28.16
CA LYS A 615 -82.15 -40.50 -26.99
C LYS A 615 -82.91 -39.19 -27.20
N ALA A 616 -82.25 -38.20 -27.83
CA ALA A 616 -82.91 -36.90 -28.10
C ALA A 616 -84.05 -37.02 -29.10
N GLN A 617 -83.93 -37.93 -30.09
CA GLN A 617 -85.03 -38.20 -31.01
C GLN A 617 -86.20 -38.91 -30.26
N GLN A 618 -85.90 -39.87 -29.39
CA GLN A 618 -86.91 -40.48 -28.56
C GLN A 618 -87.53 -39.47 -27.60
N THR A 619 -86.76 -38.54 -27.04
CA THR A 619 -87.25 -37.47 -26.16
C THR A 619 -88.02 -36.42 -26.93
N ARG A 620 -87.65 -36.09 -28.19
CA ARG A 620 -88.47 -35.19 -29.05
C ARG A 620 -89.85 -35.75 -29.40
N ILE A 621 -89.93 -37.07 -29.61
CA ILE A 621 -91.19 -37.75 -29.84
C ILE A 621 -92.07 -37.75 -28.58
N ALA A 622 -91.45 -37.85 -27.39
CA ALA A 622 -92.12 -37.72 -26.13
C ALA A 622 -92.51 -36.26 -25.81
N MET A 623 -91.67 -35.27 -26.13
CA MET A 623 -91.96 -33.84 -25.92
C MET A 623 -93.04 -33.27 -26.86
N ALA A 624 -93.15 -33.78 -28.10
CA ALA A 624 -94.18 -33.37 -29.05
C ALA A 624 -95.59 -33.75 -28.54
N LYS A 625 -95.67 -34.69 -27.58
CA LYS A 625 -96.90 -35.03 -26.88
C LYS A 625 -97.19 -34.14 -25.71
N THR A 626 -96.22 -33.57 -25.08
CA THR A 626 -96.44 -32.71 -23.86
C THR A 626 -96.47 -31.21 -24.13
N THR A 627 -95.99 -30.74 -25.33
CA THR A 627 -96.06 -29.32 -25.69
C THR A 627 -97.44 -28.82 -26.10
N ALA A 628 -98.36 -29.72 -26.39
CA ALA A 628 -99.75 -29.33 -26.65
C ALA A 628 -100.58 -28.97 -25.39
N GLU A 629 -100.04 -29.24 -24.17
CA GLU A 629 -100.68 -28.94 -22.89
C GLU A 629 -100.07 -27.73 -22.14
N ALA A 630 -98.89 -27.22 -22.57
CA ALA A 630 -98.14 -26.22 -21.83
C ALA A 630 -98.28 -24.75 -22.34
N ASP A 631 -98.94 -24.52 -23.51
CA ASP A 631 -99.11 -23.16 -24.06
C ASP A 631 -100.11 -22.25 -23.35
N LYS A 632 -100.72 -22.73 -22.26
CA LYS A 632 -101.60 -21.92 -21.45
C LYS A 632 -101.03 -21.34 -20.14
N GLN A 633 -99.80 -21.63 -19.82
CA GLN A 633 -99.26 -21.22 -18.52
C GLN A 633 -98.06 -20.20 -18.60
N VAL A 634 -97.66 -19.77 -19.80
CA VAL A 634 -96.50 -18.91 -19.97
C VAL A 634 -96.72 -17.41 -19.81
N ASP A 635 -98.01 -16.97 -19.93
CA ASP A 635 -98.31 -15.53 -19.84
C ASP A 635 -98.29 -14.94 -18.42
N LEU A 636 -98.21 -15.76 -17.37
CA LEU A 636 -98.21 -15.27 -15.98
C LEU A 636 -96.86 -15.14 -15.32
N VAL A 637 -95.83 -15.75 -15.86
CA VAL A 637 -94.51 -15.73 -15.24
C VAL A 637 -93.63 -14.62 -15.81
N GLN A 638 -93.91 -14.05 -16.97
CA GLN A 638 -93.05 -13.06 -17.61
C GLN A 638 -93.08 -11.69 -16.92
N SER A 639 -94.13 -11.37 -16.18
CA SER A 639 -94.29 -10.09 -15.45
C SER A 639 -93.55 -10.05 -14.10
N GLU A 640 -93.20 -11.21 -13.47
CA GLU A 640 -92.49 -11.25 -12.19
C GLU A 640 -90.96 -11.18 -12.35
N ILE A 641 -90.44 -11.55 -13.50
CA ILE A 641 -89.00 -11.56 -13.73
C ILE A 641 -88.40 -10.14 -14.02
N GLU A 642 -89.19 -9.29 -14.69
CA GLU A 642 -88.79 -7.89 -14.99
C GLU A 642 -88.57 -7.03 -13.78
N VAL A 643 -89.40 -7.24 -12.71
CA VAL A 643 -89.25 -6.50 -11.47
C VAL A 643 -87.97 -6.86 -10.67
N LYS A 644 -87.55 -8.13 -10.67
CA LYS A 644 -86.36 -8.59 -9.99
C LYS A 644 -85.04 -8.16 -10.64
N ILE A 645 -85.10 -7.98 -11.96
CA ILE A 645 -83.85 -7.52 -12.71
C ILE A 645 -83.60 -6.03 -12.45
N ALA A 646 -84.65 -5.23 -12.28
CA ALA A 646 -84.53 -3.79 -11.98
C ALA A 646 -83.93 -3.55 -10.59
N GLU A 647 -84.26 -4.40 -9.61
CA GLU A 647 -83.82 -4.27 -8.22
C GLU A 647 -82.32 -4.67 -8.06
N ASN A 648 -81.85 -5.70 -8.79
CA ASN A 648 -80.51 -6.12 -8.79
C ASN A 648 -79.55 -5.13 -9.50
N ARG A 649 -80.02 -4.42 -10.51
CA ARG A 649 -79.24 -3.34 -11.17
C ARG A 649 -78.99 -2.15 -10.27
N LYS A 650 -79.96 -1.83 -9.39
CA LYS A 650 -79.92 -0.73 -8.43
C LYS A 650 -78.89 -1.04 -7.32
N GLN A 651 -78.84 -2.27 -6.80
CA GLN A 651 -77.85 -2.69 -5.79
C GLN A 651 -76.41 -2.80 -6.32
N LYS A 652 -76.24 -3.19 -7.61
CA LYS A 652 -74.94 -3.24 -8.22
C LYS A 652 -74.34 -1.86 -8.42
N ALA A 653 -75.18 -0.87 -8.83
CA ALA A 653 -74.70 0.50 -9.00
C ALA A 653 -74.30 1.20 -7.69
N ILE A 654 -74.95 0.85 -6.56
CA ILE A 654 -74.58 1.38 -5.24
C ILE A 654 -73.25 0.83 -4.76
N LYS A 655 -73.00 -0.49 -4.92
CA LYS A 655 -71.75 -1.11 -4.52
C LYS A 655 -70.54 -0.69 -5.40
N GLU A 656 -70.76 -0.40 -6.69
CA GLU A 656 -69.72 0.14 -7.56
C GLU A 656 -69.40 1.59 -7.24
N ALA A 657 -70.33 2.39 -6.75
CA ALA A 657 -70.07 3.76 -6.32
C ALA A 657 -69.32 3.83 -4.97
N GLU A 658 -69.66 2.92 -4.04
CA GLU A 658 -68.96 2.81 -2.74
C GLU A 658 -67.47 2.30 -2.93
N GLY A 659 -67.28 1.32 -3.83
CA GLY A 659 -65.95 0.80 -4.13
C GLY A 659 -64.99 1.83 -4.77
N LYS A 660 -65.54 2.72 -5.63
CA LYS A 660 -64.77 3.80 -6.22
C LYS A 660 -64.41 4.91 -5.21
N GLY A 661 -65.32 5.18 -4.27
CA GLY A 661 -65.03 6.16 -3.20
C GLY A 661 -63.96 5.73 -2.24
N GLU A 662 -63.92 4.44 -1.88
CA GLU A 662 -62.94 3.87 -0.98
C GLU A 662 -61.53 3.73 -1.65
N SER A 663 -61.49 3.34 -2.92
CA SER A 663 -60.28 3.28 -3.71
C SER A 663 -59.60 4.64 -3.83
N THR A 664 -60.38 5.70 -4.14
CA THR A 664 -59.83 7.07 -4.27
C THR A 664 -59.36 7.64 -2.94
N ARG A 665 -59.98 7.22 -1.82
CA ARG A 665 -59.56 7.65 -0.46
C ARG A 665 -58.26 7.00 -0.03
N LEU A 666 -58.07 5.71 -0.37
CA LEU A 666 -56.84 4.98 -0.09
C LEU A 666 -55.64 5.44 -0.96
N GLU A 667 -55.91 5.77 -2.22
CA GLU A 667 -54.90 6.28 -3.15
C GLU A 667 -54.39 7.66 -2.71
N LYS A 668 -55.29 8.56 -2.32
CA LYS A 668 -54.93 9.88 -1.79
C LYS A 668 -54.23 9.84 -0.42
N ALA A 669 -54.59 8.86 0.42
CA ALA A 669 -53.91 8.64 1.69
C ALA A 669 -52.47 8.10 1.49
N GLY A 670 -52.28 7.26 0.46
CA GLY A 670 -50.95 6.75 0.06
C GLY A 670 -50.04 7.85 -0.51
N GLU A 671 -50.62 8.72 -1.34
CA GLU A 671 -49.87 9.87 -1.89
C GLU A 671 -49.47 10.88 -0.81
N ALA A 672 -50.33 11.15 0.15
CA ALA A 672 -50.04 12.06 1.26
C ALA A 672 -48.90 11.53 2.16
N SER A 673 -48.90 10.21 2.46
CA SER A 673 -47.84 9.55 3.22
C SER A 673 -46.51 9.52 2.46
N GLY A 674 -46.58 9.34 1.13
CA GLY A 674 -45.43 9.38 0.26
C GLY A 674 -44.76 10.77 0.21
N ILE A 675 -45.55 11.82 0.12
CA ILE A 675 -45.07 13.20 0.11
C ILE A 675 -44.46 13.60 1.47
N GLU A 676 -45.03 13.13 2.57
CA GLU A 676 -44.51 13.40 3.91
C GLU A 676 -43.15 12.71 4.15
N SER A 677 -43.00 11.47 3.70
CA SER A 677 -41.74 10.74 3.81
C SER A 677 -40.64 11.32 2.92
N ILE A 678 -40.99 11.77 1.71
CA ILE A 678 -40.04 12.46 0.80
C ILE A 678 -39.63 13.83 1.38
N GLY A 679 -40.60 14.54 1.99
CA GLY A 679 -40.35 15.81 2.67
C GLY A 679 -39.38 15.67 3.85
N LYS A 680 -39.56 14.64 4.68
CA LYS A 680 -38.66 14.34 5.80
C LYS A 680 -37.26 13.92 5.34
N ALA A 681 -37.21 13.08 4.29
CA ALA A 681 -35.93 12.65 3.71
C ALA A 681 -35.15 13.82 3.10
N LYS A 682 -35.80 14.72 2.38
CA LYS A 682 -35.22 15.95 1.85
C LYS A 682 -34.73 16.90 2.95
N GLY A 683 -35.53 17.04 4.03
CA GLY A 683 -35.13 17.86 5.17
C GLY A 683 -33.85 17.36 5.86
N VAL A 684 -33.74 16.05 6.05
CA VAL A 684 -32.54 15.44 6.63
C VAL A 684 -31.32 15.56 5.70
N ALA A 685 -31.53 15.40 4.39
CA ALA A 685 -30.47 15.56 3.40
C ALA A 685 -29.92 17.00 3.35
N ILE A 686 -30.83 18.00 3.37
CA ILE A 686 -30.44 19.42 3.39
C ILE A 686 -29.71 19.80 4.69
N LEU A 687 -30.11 19.23 5.82
CA LEU A 687 -29.41 19.44 7.11
C LEU A 687 -28.01 18.81 7.10
N ALA A 688 -27.87 17.60 6.56
CA ALA A 688 -26.60 16.92 6.45
C ALA A 688 -25.64 17.65 5.48
N GLU A 689 -26.17 18.14 4.36
CA GLU A 689 -25.40 18.92 3.38
C GLU A 689 -24.99 20.29 3.95
N GLY A 690 -25.88 20.94 4.70
CA GLY A 690 -25.59 22.20 5.38
C GLY A 690 -24.52 22.07 6.47
N THR A 691 -24.53 21.00 7.27
CA THR A 691 -23.52 20.74 8.30
C THR A 691 -22.18 20.38 7.68
N ALA A 692 -22.15 19.53 6.66
CA ALA A 692 -20.93 19.18 5.94
C ALA A 692 -20.27 20.40 5.26
N THR A 693 -21.11 21.29 4.71
CA THR A 693 -20.64 22.53 4.07
C THR A 693 -20.08 23.51 5.11
N ALA A 694 -20.70 23.63 6.26
CA ALA A 694 -20.23 24.47 7.36
C ALA A 694 -18.89 23.99 7.93
N GLU A 695 -18.71 22.67 8.11
CA GLU A 695 -17.45 22.09 8.55
C GLU A 695 -16.34 22.26 7.50
N ALA A 696 -16.66 22.15 6.22
CA ALA A 696 -15.72 22.38 5.14
C ALA A 696 -15.23 23.84 5.11
N TYR A 697 -16.13 24.79 5.30
CA TYR A 697 -15.78 26.21 5.39
C TYR A 697 -14.93 26.56 6.62
N GLU A 698 -15.22 25.93 7.76
CA GLU A 698 -14.42 26.14 8.98
C GLU A 698 -13.00 25.60 8.81
N LYS A 699 -12.83 24.43 8.19
CA LYS A 699 -11.51 23.85 7.84
C LYS A 699 -10.77 24.71 6.80
N GLN A 700 -11.48 25.25 5.82
CA GLN A 700 -10.90 26.16 4.84
C GLN A 700 -10.46 27.48 5.50
N ARG A 701 -11.26 28.03 6.43
CA ARG A 701 -10.89 29.22 7.19
C ARG A 701 -9.65 29.02 8.05
N GLN A 702 -9.49 27.83 8.64
CA GLN A 702 -8.31 27.48 9.42
C GLN A 702 -7.05 27.29 8.57
N ALA A 703 -7.19 26.81 7.32
CA ALA A 703 -6.08 26.52 6.42
C ALA A 703 -5.54 27.75 5.67
N ILE A 704 -6.41 28.66 5.23
CA ILE A 704 -6.05 29.75 4.31
C ILE A 704 -6.48 31.14 4.80
N GLY A 705 -7.02 31.25 6.00
CA GLY A 705 -7.49 32.51 6.58
C GLY A 705 -8.84 32.99 6.01
N GLN A 706 -9.41 33.98 6.66
CA GLN A 706 -10.74 34.49 6.32
C GLN A 706 -10.78 35.14 4.92
N GLU A 707 -9.72 35.85 4.54
CA GLU A 707 -9.59 36.49 3.23
C GLU A 707 -9.41 35.46 2.09
N GLY A 708 -8.73 34.36 2.36
CA GLY A 708 -8.54 33.26 1.40
C GLY A 708 -9.85 32.53 1.09
N VAL A 709 -10.69 32.29 2.10
CA VAL A 709 -12.01 31.67 1.90
C VAL A 709 -12.94 32.54 1.07
N ILE A 710 -12.92 33.85 1.31
CA ILE A 710 -13.73 34.80 0.53
C ILE A 710 -13.30 34.81 -0.93
N ALA A 711 -11.98 34.76 -1.18
CA ALA A 711 -11.44 34.73 -2.54
C ALA A 711 -11.88 33.43 -3.30
N VAL A 712 -11.84 32.28 -2.63
CA VAL A 712 -12.28 31.00 -3.21
C VAL A 712 -13.79 31.00 -3.48
N GLN A 713 -14.60 31.52 -2.55
CA GLN A 713 -16.05 31.59 -2.74
C GLN A 713 -16.46 32.55 -3.86
N VAL A 714 -15.76 33.68 -3.99
CA VAL A 714 -16.01 34.64 -5.08
C VAL A 714 -15.66 34.00 -6.43
N ALA A 715 -14.54 33.28 -6.49
CA ALA A 715 -14.11 32.55 -7.70
C ALA A 715 -15.12 31.43 -8.07
N GLU A 716 -15.63 30.69 -7.09
CA GLU A 716 -16.63 29.62 -7.28
C GLU A 716 -18.00 30.17 -7.73
N LYS A 717 -18.44 31.27 -7.13
CA LYS A 717 -19.68 31.97 -7.54
C LYS A 717 -19.58 32.59 -8.92
N LEU A 718 -18.41 33.09 -9.30
CA LEU A 718 -18.14 33.61 -10.63
C LEU A 718 -18.11 32.49 -11.68
N ALA A 719 -17.57 31.33 -11.34
CA ALA A 719 -17.53 30.16 -12.21
C ALA A 719 -18.90 29.53 -12.46
N THR A 720 -19.76 29.51 -11.43
CA THR A 720 -21.11 28.92 -11.51
C THR A 720 -22.18 29.90 -12.04
N GLY A 721 -21.91 31.23 -11.99
CA GLY A 721 -22.86 32.28 -12.35
C GLY A 721 -22.84 32.74 -13.80
N ASN A 722 -22.03 32.17 -14.67
CA ASN A 722 -21.87 32.60 -16.09
C ASN A 722 -21.62 34.11 -16.27
N VAL A 723 -20.92 34.73 -15.31
CA VAL A 723 -20.61 36.18 -15.36
C VAL A 723 -19.33 36.36 -16.14
N LYS A 724 -19.39 37.06 -17.28
CA LYS A 724 -18.22 37.52 -18.01
C LYS A 724 -17.46 38.56 -17.19
N VAL A 725 -16.27 38.20 -16.70
CA VAL A 725 -15.40 39.05 -15.88
C VAL A 725 -14.47 39.90 -16.73
N VAL A 726 -14.45 39.71 -18.02
CA VAL A 726 -13.57 40.47 -18.95
C VAL A 726 -14.42 41.17 -20.02
N PRO A 727 -14.31 42.46 -20.20
CA PRO A 727 -15.00 43.16 -21.29
C PRO A 727 -14.40 42.81 -22.64
N ASP A 728 -15.24 42.76 -23.68
CA ASP A 728 -14.89 42.37 -25.05
C ASP A 728 -13.92 43.30 -25.77
N THR A 729 -13.47 44.40 -25.12
CA THR A 729 -12.50 45.34 -25.69
C THR A 729 -11.45 45.74 -24.67
N LEU A 730 -10.22 45.28 -24.87
CA LEU A 730 -9.04 45.79 -24.18
C LEU A 730 -8.47 46.96 -25.00
N VAL A 731 -8.68 48.18 -24.55
CA VAL A 731 -7.96 49.34 -25.08
C VAL A 731 -6.66 49.46 -24.31
N THR A 732 -5.55 49.09 -24.93
CA THR A 732 -4.20 49.36 -24.41
C THR A 732 -3.79 50.76 -24.81
N SER A 733 -3.87 51.68 -23.87
CA SER A 733 -3.07 52.92 -23.94
C SER A 733 -1.94 52.78 -22.94
N GLY A 734 -0.72 52.97 -23.44
CA GLY A 734 0.53 52.76 -22.73
C GLY A 734 0.78 53.72 -21.59
N ASP A 735 1.70 53.28 -20.83
CA ASP A 735 2.75 53.95 -20.07
C ASP A 735 2.65 53.84 -18.54
N GLY A 736 3.70 53.26 -17.98
CA GLY A 736 4.29 53.67 -16.68
C GLY A 736 3.86 52.87 -15.44
N GLY A 737 4.61 51.86 -15.05
CA GLY A 737 5.00 51.72 -13.65
C GLY A 737 4.30 50.66 -12.79
N SER A 738 5.06 49.61 -12.50
CA SER A 738 5.12 48.79 -11.29
C SER A 738 3.84 48.11 -10.73
N GLY A 739 3.84 46.81 -10.76
CA GLY A 739 2.93 45.98 -9.94
C GLY A 739 2.75 44.55 -10.44
N GLY A 740 3.76 43.72 -10.29
CA GLY A 740 3.87 42.39 -10.88
C GLY A 740 2.97 41.27 -10.36
N LEU A 741 1.90 41.52 -9.62
CA LEU A 741 1.00 40.44 -9.10
C LEU A 741 -0.33 40.36 -9.87
N GLY A 742 -0.80 41.44 -10.49
CA GLY A 742 -2.04 41.45 -11.26
C GLY A 742 -1.94 40.74 -12.62
N GLN A 743 -0.76 40.76 -13.24
CA GLN A 743 -0.52 40.13 -14.55
C GLN A 743 -0.39 38.60 -14.47
N LEU A 744 0.12 38.06 -13.35
CA LEU A 744 0.25 36.61 -13.14
C LEU A 744 -1.11 35.96 -12.86
N LEU A 745 -2.02 36.63 -12.15
CA LEU A 745 -3.36 36.09 -11.89
C LEU A 745 -4.24 36.08 -13.16
N GLY A 746 -4.09 37.12 -14.02
CA GLY A 746 -4.80 37.18 -15.30
C GLY A 746 -4.34 36.09 -16.29
N ALA A 747 -3.04 35.82 -16.34
CA ALA A 747 -2.48 34.77 -17.20
C ALA A 747 -2.80 33.36 -16.74
N PHE A 748 -2.98 33.12 -15.42
CA PHE A 748 -3.32 31.82 -14.89
C PHE A 748 -4.81 31.48 -15.05
N LEU A 749 -5.68 32.46 -15.01
CA LEU A 749 -7.12 32.31 -15.23
C LEU A 749 -7.48 32.13 -16.71
N THR A 750 -6.78 32.79 -17.61
CA THR A 750 -7.03 32.65 -19.05
C THR A 750 -6.56 31.33 -19.64
N LYS A 751 -5.54 30.67 -19.04
CA LYS A 751 -5.04 29.37 -19.53
C LYS A 751 -5.92 28.16 -19.14
N LYS A 752 -6.84 28.32 -18.19
CA LYS A 752 -7.73 27.25 -17.71
C LYS A 752 -9.18 27.37 -18.17
N ILE A 753 -9.55 28.49 -18.83
CA ILE A 753 -10.94 28.77 -19.27
C ILE A 753 -11.11 28.63 -20.80
N VAL A 754 -10.03 28.44 -21.55
CA VAL A 754 -10.10 28.34 -23.03
C VAL A 754 -9.71 26.92 -23.47
N GLU A 755 -10.44 25.93 -23.00
CA GLU A 755 -10.62 24.69 -23.76
C GLU A 755 -12.11 24.45 -23.93
N PRO A 756 -12.65 24.51 -25.14
CA PRO A 756 -14.06 24.25 -25.39
C PRO A 756 -14.30 22.73 -25.37
N ALA A 757 -15.22 22.31 -24.50
CA ALA A 757 -15.77 20.96 -24.54
C ALA A 757 -16.49 20.73 -25.88
N GLU A 758 -15.90 19.97 -26.75
CA GLU A 758 -16.57 19.43 -27.94
C GLU A 758 -17.72 18.51 -27.52
N LYS A 759 -18.91 18.95 -27.84
CA LYS A 759 -20.11 18.10 -27.88
C LYS A 759 -19.92 17.02 -28.95
N LYS A 760 -19.72 15.78 -28.56
CA LYS A 760 -20.00 14.65 -29.44
C LYS A 760 -21.47 14.26 -29.30
N ASN A 761 -22.28 14.74 -30.25
CA ASN A 761 -23.48 14.05 -30.71
C ASN A 761 -23.05 12.73 -31.33
N GLN A 762 -23.57 11.64 -30.88
CA GLN A 762 -23.74 10.45 -31.71
C GLN A 762 -25.15 9.92 -31.57
N THR A 763 -25.82 10.06 -32.68
CA THR A 763 -27.08 9.45 -33.09
C THR A 763 -26.84 7.99 -33.45
N SER A 764 -27.76 7.13 -33.02
CA SER A 764 -28.28 5.90 -33.63
C SER A 764 -27.34 4.95 -34.40
N VAL A 765 -27.23 3.70 -34.04
CA VAL A 765 -28.02 2.53 -34.56
C VAL A 765 -27.93 1.44 -33.51
#